data_c0d6c46a87982a80943da48fff0bfa58
#
_entry.id   c0d6c46a87982a80943da48fff0bfa58
#
_cell.length_a   1.000
_cell.length_b   1.000
_cell.length_c   1.000
_cell.angle_alpha   90.00
_cell.angle_beta   90.00
_cell.angle_gamma   90.00
#
_symmetry.space_group_name_H-M   'P 1'
#
loop_
_entity.id
_entity.type
_entity.pdbx_description
1 polymer ?
#
loop_
_entity_poly.entity_id
_entity_poly.type
_entity_poly.pdbx_seq_one_letter_code
_entity_poly.pdbx_strand_id
1 'polypeptide(L)'
;MNESIFLSAFNAKTMTFDEVASSFCPSKKYEELAGGWNALLIGPRGSGKTTLMKMLSLQGMRAWPADKLITRPEITYTGIFVPADIAWSEMVSALTRDAFDSRLGDLVAETAFVTNVLLSAIRTIELRVSRAASAPEFQSVTLTGSTHDEWIVHAAELWGLKPQSLSLRALTRALEARLINFRQEVRFIALQHAEFDEAQLRERIPYLGLSLIESVSQSLISFNQAVGETDHKWALLLDEFEVAPLSLQSTVLRALRGGAPELLLKVALAPCGPHTTLAEDPITGPSERNDFRQVLLWYPDRGDAEKFCEDVCRTWLAKKDPDYAALPLKEVFGTTPIAIVEDDDSEDNKVEDEPTRQKRLHETSKLFISLAEKDPSFKEFLVRRGIDPFNLAASDDVYARATIRKIAPIVAFRNAYRSNGTVGKKRGRKPYVAAYVGWGSIAAMSEGNPRWLIGMLISIWTGRYKDSGLPIPRAAQTDAARETGGAFVEMLRSLATRPTQGAEVGEPVLNIVEKLAKYFHDRLVTESFVEDPPMVFVVDSAISSAVEESLRLALNHGAIICYQGPDKSGGYDSLRGRKFRLAFLLAQQFKLPIRKSKEISLSTALNSGVLAQPGLSEMSVPSANNSATKVNATTGDKPVQDTFPW
;
A
#
# COMPACT_ATOMS: atom_id res chain seq x y z
N MET A 1 -14.62 -16.22 -12.12
CA MET A 1 -13.98 -15.44 -13.22
C MET A 1 -13.65 -13.99 -12.81
N ASN A 2 -13.98 -13.53 -11.60
CA ASN A 2 -13.86 -12.12 -11.18
C ASN A 2 -12.62 -11.77 -10.32
N GLU A 3 -11.92 -12.74 -9.75
CA GLU A 3 -10.74 -12.46 -8.90
C GLU A 3 -9.52 -11.98 -9.70
N SER A 4 -9.37 -12.43 -10.95
CA SER A 4 -8.21 -12.05 -11.77
C SER A 4 -8.28 -10.63 -12.30
N ILE A 5 -9.49 -10.05 -12.45
CA ILE A 5 -9.68 -8.72 -13.03
C ILE A 5 -9.21 -7.62 -12.07
N PHE A 6 -9.50 -7.75 -10.77
CA PHE A 6 -9.10 -6.75 -9.78
C PHE A 6 -7.58 -6.76 -9.53
N LEU A 7 -6.96 -7.93 -9.45
CA LEU A 7 -5.53 -8.08 -9.21
C LEU A 7 -4.67 -7.71 -10.42
N SER A 8 -5.19 -7.94 -11.65
CA SER A 8 -4.48 -7.67 -12.90
C SER A 8 -4.73 -6.29 -13.50
N ALA A 9 -5.87 -5.67 -13.18
CA ALA A 9 -6.39 -4.51 -13.90
C ALA A 9 -5.55 -3.22 -13.75
N PHE A 10 -4.76 -3.08 -12.69
CA PHE A 10 -3.83 -1.96 -12.51
C PHE A 10 -2.60 -2.40 -11.71
N ASN A 11 -1.77 -3.23 -12.34
CA ASN A 11 -0.47 -3.60 -11.79
C ASN A 11 0.63 -2.95 -12.62
N ALA A 12 1.13 -1.80 -12.18
CA ALA A 12 2.20 -1.08 -12.87
C ALA A 12 3.47 -1.93 -13.11
N LYS A 13 3.68 -3.02 -12.39
CA LYS A 13 4.79 -3.94 -12.62
C LYS A 13 4.69 -4.66 -13.96
N THR A 14 3.50 -5.10 -14.35
CA THR A 14 3.25 -5.87 -15.58
C THR A 14 2.94 -4.99 -16.77
N MET A 15 2.62 -3.70 -16.55
CA MET A 15 2.35 -2.74 -17.63
C MET A 15 3.64 -2.25 -18.28
N THR A 16 3.60 -2.03 -19.58
CA THR A 16 4.65 -1.33 -20.32
C THR A 16 4.76 0.14 -19.90
N PHE A 17 5.85 0.81 -20.27
CA PHE A 17 6.01 2.25 -19.99
C PHE A 17 4.94 3.08 -20.71
N ASP A 18 4.59 2.73 -21.94
CA ASP A 18 3.53 3.41 -22.73
C ASP A 18 2.15 3.25 -22.09
N GLU A 19 1.81 2.07 -21.59
CA GLU A 19 0.56 1.82 -20.88
C GLU A 19 0.49 2.63 -19.59
N VAL A 20 1.59 2.67 -18.82
CA VAL A 20 1.68 3.49 -17.59
C VAL A 20 1.53 4.97 -17.95
N ALA A 21 2.34 5.47 -18.90
CA ALA A 21 2.33 6.87 -19.30
C ALA A 21 0.96 7.33 -19.81
N SER A 22 0.32 6.50 -20.64
CA SER A 22 -1.02 6.81 -21.15
C SER A 22 -2.09 6.95 -20.06
N SER A 23 -1.94 6.26 -18.91
CA SER A 23 -2.87 6.31 -17.76
C SER A 23 -2.38 7.20 -16.62
N PHE A 24 -1.22 7.81 -16.77
CA PHE A 24 -0.60 8.59 -15.74
C PHE A 24 -1.32 9.93 -15.51
N CYS A 25 -1.53 10.24 -14.24
CA CYS A 25 -2.05 11.50 -13.76
C CYS A 25 -0.95 12.15 -12.90
N PRO A 26 -0.30 13.23 -13.36
CA PRO A 26 0.68 13.96 -12.56
C PRO A 26 0.03 14.53 -11.30
N SER A 27 0.74 14.45 -10.19
CA SER A 27 0.31 14.98 -8.90
C SER A 27 1.40 15.85 -8.29
N LYS A 28 1.07 16.66 -7.29
CA LYS A 28 2.07 17.42 -6.52
C LYS A 28 3.16 16.52 -5.95
N LYS A 29 2.82 15.29 -5.54
CA LYS A 29 3.79 14.29 -5.05
C LYS A 29 4.76 13.84 -6.14
N TYR A 30 4.31 13.79 -7.38
CA TYR A 30 5.19 13.51 -8.52
C TYR A 30 6.15 14.68 -8.78
N GLU A 31 5.67 15.92 -8.72
CA GLU A 31 6.49 17.11 -8.87
C GLU A 31 7.56 17.21 -7.76
N GLU A 32 7.17 16.94 -6.51
CA GLU A 32 8.11 16.84 -5.39
C GLU A 32 9.19 15.79 -5.65
N LEU A 33 8.79 14.62 -6.15
CA LEU A 33 9.70 13.51 -6.42
C LEU A 33 10.59 13.77 -7.65
N ALA A 34 10.14 14.58 -8.61
CA ALA A 34 10.89 14.96 -9.82
C ALA A 34 12.08 15.88 -9.53
N GLY A 35 12.16 16.50 -8.37
CA GLY A 35 13.26 17.41 -8.00
C GLY A 35 14.64 16.75 -7.96
N GLY A 36 15.70 17.55 -8.10
CA GLY A 36 17.10 17.12 -8.19
C GLY A 36 17.76 16.79 -6.83
N TRP A 37 17.07 16.09 -5.94
CA TRP A 37 17.53 15.65 -4.60
C TRP A 37 17.24 14.17 -4.36
N ASN A 38 17.91 13.60 -3.35
CA ASN A 38 17.58 12.27 -2.88
C ASN A 38 16.17 12.22 -2.28
N ALA A 39 15.43 11.14 -2.45
CA ALA A 39 14.07 11.02 -1.94
C ALA A 39 13.74 9.61 -1.43
N LEU A 40 13.00 9.56 -0.32
CA LEU A 40 12.33 8.36 0.15
C LEU A 40 10.84 8.47 -0.17
N LEU A 41 10.36 7.60 -1.05
CA LEU A 41 8.96 7.50 -1.44
C LEU A 41 8.27 6.44 -0.60
N ILE A 42 7.48 6.85 0.37
CA ILE A 42 6.87 5.96 1.34
C ILE A 42 5.37 5.86 1.12
N GLY A 43 4.87 4.64 1.05
CA GLY A 43 3.45 4.43 0.88
C GLY A 43 3.01 2.98 0.95
N PRO A 44 1.75 2.72 1.30
CA PRO A 44 1.21 1.37 1.36
C PRO A 44 1.15 0.73 -0.04
N ARG A 45 0.86 -0.54 -0.08
CA ARG A 45 0.69 -1.26 -1.35
C ARG A 45 -0.46 -0.68 -2.16
N GLY A 46 -0.22 -0.46 -3.46
CA GLY A 46 -1.21 0.11 -4.38
C GLY A 46 -1.24 1.63 -4.44
N SER A 47 -0.48 2.35 -3.60
CA SER A 47 -0.43 3.82 -3.56
C SER A 47 0.21 4.49 -4.79
N GLY A 48 0.73 3.71 -5.75
CA GLY A 48 1.30 4.23 -6.99
C GLY A 48 2.83 4.37 -7.02
N LYS A 49 3.57 3.86 -6.03
CA LYS A 49 5.05 3.93 -5.98
C LYS A 49 5.71 3.53 -7.30
N THR A 50 5.42 2.34 -7.80
CA THR A 50 5.97 1.81 -9.07
C THR A 50 5.61 2.70 -10.26
N THR A 51 4.39 3.24 -10.31
CA THR A 51 3.94 4.16 -11.36
C THR A 51 4.79 5.43 -11.37
N LEU A 52 4.98 6.05 -10.19
CA LEU A 52 5.78 7.27 -10.06
C LEU A 52 7.25 7.00 -10.44
N MET A 53 7.84 5.90 -9.96
CA MET A 53 9.22 5.53 -10.32
C MET A 53 9.38 5.27 -11.82
N LYS A 54 8.45 4.52 -12.44
CA LYS A 54 8.48 4.31 -13.90
C LYS A 54 8.39 5.62 -14.67
N MET A 55 7.52 6.56 -14.24
CA MET A 55 7.34 7.84 -14.93
C MET A 55 8.50 8.82 -14.74
N LEU A 56 9.35 8.64 -13.72
CA LEU A 56 10.60 9.40 -13.55
C LEU A 56 11.77 8.82 -14.34
N SER A 57 11.66 7.58 -14.84
CA SER A 57 12.70 6.98 -15.66
C SER A 57 12.77 7.59 -17.06
N LEU A 58 13.92 7.43 -17.73
CA LEU A 58 14.09 7.86 -19.12
C LEU A 58 13.00 7.27 -20.03
N GLN A 59 12.69 5.98 -19.87
CA GLN A 59 11.66 5.29 -20.65
C GLN A 59 10.27 5.93 -20.42
N GLY A 60 9.91 6.18 -19.17
CA GLY A 60 8.64 6.82 -18.83
C GLY A 60 8.53 8.25 -19.34
N MET A 61 9.63 9.02 -19.28
CA MET A 61 9.69 10.38 -19.81
C MET A 61 9.58 10.43 -21.33
N ARG A 62 10.13 9.45 -22.05
CA ARG A 62 9.97 9.31 -23.51
C ARG A 62 8.58 8.85 -23.91
N ALA A 63 7.97 7.98 -23.10
CA ALA A 63 6.60 7.52 -23.30
C ALA A 63 5.54 8.57 -22.92
N TRP A 64 5.94 9.76 -22.46
CA TRP A 64 4.98 10.82 -22.08
C TRP A 64 4.10 11.20 -23.27
N PRO A 65 2.77 11.20 -23.12
CA PRO A 65 1.86 11.47 -24.22
C PRO A 65 2.07 12.86 -24.83
N ALA A 66 2.10 12.93 -26.16
CA ALA A 66 2.37 14.17 -26.90
C ALA A 66 1.35 15.28 -26.62
N ASP A 67 0.10 14.92 -26.39
CA ASP A 67 -1.00 15.83 -26.04
C ASP A 67 -0.89 16.40 -24.62
N LYS A 68 -0.02 15.80 -23.76
CA LYS A 68 0.19 16.17 -22.36
C LYS A 68 1.60 16.70 -22.09
N LEU A 69 2.37 17.06 -23.11
CA LEU A 69 3.75 17.55 -22.93
C LEU A 69 3.85 18.80 -22.04
N ILE A 70 2.83 19.66 -22.04
CA ILE A 70 2.79 20.86 -21.19
C ILE A 70 2.78 20.52 -19.69
N THR A 71 2.25 19.35 -19.32
CA THR A 71 2.18 18.88 -17.92
C THR A 71 3.40 18.04 -17.51
N ARG A 72 4.35 17.82 -18.43
CA ARG A 72 5.58 17.08 -18.13
C ARG A 72 6.51 17.98 -17.29
N PRO A 73 6.92 17.56 -16.09
CA PRO A 73 7.83 18.34 -15.27
C PRO A 73 9.22 18.44 -15.93
N GLU A 74 9.93 19.48 -15.64
CA GLU A 74 11.33 19.60 -15.98
C GLU A 74 12.16 18.72 -15.04
N ILE A 75 12.84 17.73 -15.60
CA ILE A 75 13.72 16.81 -14.87
C ILE A 75 15.16 17.07 -15.28
N THR A 76 16.02 17.39 -14.30
CA THR A 76 17.43 17.73 -14.49
C THR A 76 18.38 16.54 -14.39
N TYR A 77 17.86 15.32 -14.36
CA TYR A 77 18.64 14.08 -14.26
C TYR A 77 18.09 13.00 -15.22
N THR A 78 18.89 12.00 -15.52
CA THR A 78 18.41 10.78 -16.20
C THR A 78 18.02 9.73 -15.16
N GLY A 79 16.76 9.30 -15.17
CA GLY A 79 16.26 8.26 -14.27
C GLY A 79 16.53 6.85 -14.77
N ILE A 80 17.16 6.01 -13.95
CA ILE A 80 17.41 4.58 -14.16
C ILE A 80 16.42 3.80 -13.30
N PHE A 81 15.41 3.18 -13.89
CA PHE A 81 14.44 2.37 -13.16
C PHE A 81 15.00 0.99 -12.82
N VAL A 82 15.04 0.68 -11.53
CA VAL A 82 15.50 -0.60 -11.01
C VAL A 82 14.35 -1.29 -10.28
N PRO A 83 13.69 -2.27 -10.91
CA PRO A 83 12.64 -3.03 -10.24
C PRO A 83 13.24 -3.96 -9.19
N ALA A 84 12.56 -4.11 -8.05
CA ALA A 84 12.87 -5.20 -7.15
C ALA A 84 12.41 -6.52 -7.77
N ASP A 85 13.34 -7.45 -7.89
CA ASP A 85 13.06 -8.81 -8.33
C ASP A 85 12.87 -9.70 -7.10
N ILE A 86 11.62 -10.05 -6.77
CA ILE A 86 11.28 -10.92 -5.66
C ILE A 86 11.96 -12.29 -5.81
N ALA A 87 12.15 -12.76 -7.04
CA ALA A 87 12.76 -14.06 -7.30
C ALA A 87 14.21 -14.16 -6.80
N TRP A 88 15.00 -13.08 -6.89
CA TRP A 88 16.35 -13.10 -6.31
C TRP A 88 16.32 -13.03 -4.79
N SER A 89 15.39 -12.30 -4.18
CA SER A 89 15.24 -12.23 -2.72
C SER A 89 14.87 -13.61 -2.14
N GLU A 90 13.98 -14.35 -2.79
CA GLU A 90 13.65 -15.72 -2.39
C GLU A 90 14.83 -16.68 -2.56
N MET A 91 15.56 -16.57 -3.66
CA MET A 91 16.77 -17.36 -3.94
C MET A 91 17.85 -17.10 -2.87
N VAL A 92 18.12 -15.84 -2.56
CA VAL A 92 19.09 -15.46 -1.52
C VAL A 92 18.63 -15.93 -0.14
N SER A 93 17.34 -15.77 0.18
CA SER A 93 16.79 -16.24 1.46
C SER A 93 16.86 -17.77 1.62
N ALA A 94 16.74 -18.53 0.53
CA ALA A 94 16.90 -19.98 0.56
C ALA A 94 18.37 -20.39 0.79
N LEU A 95 19.31 -19.64 0.22
CA LEU A 95 20.74 -19.90 0.37
C LEU A 95 21.25 -19.56 1.78
N THR A 96 20.82 -18.43 2.34
CA THR A 96 21.24 -17.98 3.66
C THR A 96 20.73 -18.87 4.78
N ARG A 97 19.65 -19.66 4.56
CA ARG A 97 19.13 -20.57 5.58
C ARG A 97 19.97 -21.83 5.79
N ASP A 98 20.52 -22.39 4.72
CA ASP A 98 21.03 -23.77 4.75
C ASP A 98 22.51 -23.91 4.33
N ALA A 99 23.12 -22.92 3.67
CA ALA A 99 24.44 -23.10 3.04
C ALA A 99 25.49 -22.04 3.37
N PHE A 100 25.12 -20.89 3.92
CA PHE A 100 26.07 -19.80 4.17
C PHE A 100 25.93 -19.20 5.57
N ASP A 101 27.05 -18.77 6.12
CA ASP A 101 27.10 -17.74 7.14
C ASP A 101 26.30 -16.50 6.62
N SER A 102 25.58 -15.83 7.50
CA SER A 102 24.73 -14.68 7.17
C SER A 102 25.48 -13.59 6.39
N ARG A 103 26.77 -13.41 6.68
CA ARG A 103 27.64 -12.45 6.02
C ARG A 103 27.91 -12.81 4.54
N LEU A 104 28.14 -14.07 4.23
CA LEU A 104 28.33 -14.52 2.85
C LEU A 104 27.04 -14.47 2.05
N GLY A 105 25.92 -14.79 2.69
CA GLY A 105 24.61 -14.64 2.08
C GLY A 105 24.29 -13.19 1.69
N ASP A 106 24.62 -12.23 2.55
CA ASP A 106 24.46 -10.80 2.28
C ASP A 106 25.34 -10.36 1.10
N LEU A 107 26.59 -10.80 1.04
CA LEU A 107 27.52 -10.48 -0.03
C LEU A 107 27.05 -11.03 -1.39
N VAL A 108 26.52 -12.25 -1.38
CA VAL A 108 25.90 -12.88 -2.57
C VAL A 108 24.68 -12.09 -3.03
N ALA A 109 23.83 -11.66 -2.10
CA ALA A 109 22.66 -10.84 -2.40
C ALA A 109 23.04 -9.46 -2.98
N GLU A 110 24.01 -8.81 -2.39
CA GLU A 110 24.51 -7.51 -2.86
C GLU A 110 25.07 -7.64 -4.28
N THR A 111 25.85 -8.69 -4.56
CA THR A 111 26.41 -8.96 -5.90
C THR A 111 25.34 -9.13 -6.99
N ALA A 112 24.28 -9.87 -6.66
CA ALA A 112 23.14 -10.02 -7.57
C ALA A 112 22.44 -8.69 -7.85
N PHE A 113 22.23 -7.91 -6.79
CA PHE A 113 21.57 -6.62 -6.91
C PHE A 113 22.42 -5.62 -7.70
N VAL A 114 23.73 -5.52 -7.41
CA VAL A 114 24.66 -4.66 -8.17
C VAL A 114 24.61 -5.00 -9.65
N THR A 115 24.67 -6.29 -10.01
CA THR A 115 24.59 -6.72 -11.40
C THR A 115 23.25 -6.29 -12.05
N ASN A 116 22.15 -6.36 -11.34
CA ASN A 116 20.84 -5.93 -11.84
C ASN A 116 20.77 -4.41 -12.04
N VAL A 117 21.36 -3.64 -11.12
CA VAL A 117 21.47 -2.17 -11.25
C VAL A 117 22.32 -1.79 -12.45
N LEU A 118 23.50 -2.44 -12.63
CA LEU A 118 24.36 -2.21 -13.80
C LEU A 118 23.65 -2.56 -15.13
N LEU A 119 22.86 -3.63 -15.14
CA LEU A 119 22.03 -3.99 -16.30
C LEU A 119 20.97 -2.91 -16.60
N SER A 120 20.34 -2.34 -15.58
CA SER A 120 19.39 -1.25 -15.75
C SER A 120 20.08 0.04 -16.23
N ALA A 121 21.28 0.31 -15.73
CA ALA A 121 22.08 1.47 -16.13
C ALA A 121 22.50 1.37 -17.60
N ILE A 122 23.08 0.25 -18.04
CA ILE A 122 23.52 0.09 -19.43
C ILE A 122 22.34 0.17 -20.41
N ARG A 123 21.19 -0.43 -20.10
CA ARG A 123 19.98 -0.32 -20.91
C ARG A 123 19.49 1.14 -21.03
N THR A 124 19.61 1.92 -19.95
CA THR A 124 19.27 3.36 -19.99
C THR A 124 20.27 4.15 -20.82
N ILE A 125 21.57 3.81 -20.75
CA ILE A 125 22.61 4.40 -21.60
C ILE A 125 22.38 4.04 -23.07
N GLU A 126 22.06 2.78 -23.39
CA GLU A 126 21.69 2.36 -24.76
C GLU A 126 20.53 3.22 -25.31
N LEU A 127 19.52 3.49 -24.49
CA LEU A 127 18.43 4.37 -24.89
C LEU A 127 18.88 5.81 -25.13
N ARG A 128 19.76 6.38 -24.27
CA ARG A 128 20.29 7.72 -24.48
C ARG A 128 21.08 7.85 -25.80
N VAL A 129 21.87 6.83 -26.13
CA VAL A 129 22.71 6.78 -27.32
C VAL A 129 21.92 6.32 -28.55
N SER A 130 20.73 5.75 -28.41
CA SER A 130 19.93 5.31 -29.55
C SER A 130 19.55 6.48 -30.46
N ARG A 131 19.89 6.38 -31.75
CA ARG A 131 19.54 7.38 -32.74
C ARG A 131 18.05 7.27 -33.06
N ALA A 132 17.27 8.25 -32.67
CA ALA A 132 16.00 8.48 -33.37
C ALA A 132 16.31 9.05 -34.76
N ALA A 133 15.80 8.40 -35.79
CA ALA A 133 16.19 8.68 -37.18
C ALA A 133 15.78 10.08 -37.69
N SER A 134 15.01 10.88 -36.96
CA SER A 134 14.44 12.13 -37.49
C SER A 134 14.19 13.27 -36.48
N ALA A 135 14.27 13.03 -35.16
CA ALA A 135 14.16 14.11 -34.16
C ALA A 135 14.94 13.76 -32.88
N PRO A 136 15.58 14.72 -32.18
CA PRO A 136 16.20 14.42 -30.89
C PRO A 136 15.15 14.00 -29.90
N GLU A 137 15.24 12.76 -29.42
CA GLU A 137 14.43 12.28 -28.30
C GLU A 137 14.87 12.94 -26.99
N PHE A 138 13.99 12.94 -26.01
CA PHE A 138 14.29 13.48 -24.69
C PHE A 138 15.60 12.89 -24.13
N GLN A 139 16.55 13.75 -23.79
CA GLN A 139 17.88 13.42 -23.28
C GLN A 139 18.72 12.49 -24.20
N SER A 140 18.55 12.56 -25.50
CA SER A 140 19.42 11.85 -26.45
C SER A 140 20.80 12.47 -26.49
N VAL A 141 21.82 11.60 -26.57
CA VAL A 141 23.23 12.00 -26.70
C VAL A 141 23.90 11.23 -27.83
N THR A 142 25.02 11.77 -28.34
CA THR A 142 25.85 11.11 -29.34
C THR A 142 27.11 10.58 -28.68
N LEU A 143 27.37 9.29 -28.83
CA LEU A 143 28.61 8.62 -28.41
C LEU A 143 29.18 7.90 -29.62
N THR A 144 30.30 8.38 -30.18
CA THR A 144 30.89 7.88 -31.43
C THR A 144 32.40 7.86 -31.40
N GLY A 145 32.99 7.09 -32.29
CA GLY A 145 34.45 7.05 -32.49
C GLY A 145 35.22 6.44 -31.33
N SER A 146 36.41 6.97 -31.04
CA SER A 146 37.31 6.45 -30.01
C SER A 146 36.71 6.58 -28.61
N THR A 147 35.96 7.64 -28.34
CA THR A 147 35.31 7.85 -27.00
C THR A 147 34.29 6.77 -26.68
N HIS A 148 33.60 6.21 -27.71
CA HIS A 148 32.69 5.09 -27.53
C HIS A 148 33.46 3.83 -27.10
N ASP A 149 34.54 3.50 -27.80
CA ASP A 149 35.31 2.27 -27.55
C ASP A 149 36.05 2.38 -26.21
N GLU A 150 36.66 3.54 -25.92
CA GLU A 150 37.32 3.83 -24.65
C GLU A 150 36.37 3.70 -23.45
N TRP A 151 35.16 4.25 -23.55
CA TRP A 151 34.18 4.13 -22.49
C TRP A 151 33.74 2.66 -22.27
N ILE A 152 33.54 1.89 -23.35
CA ILE A 152 33.16 0.47 -23.22
C ILE A 152 34.23 -0.34 -22.53
N VAL A 153 35.51 -0.11 -22.89
CA VAL A 153 36.66 -0.77 -22.24
C VAL A 153 36.66 -0.40 -20.74
N HIS A 154 36.58 0.88 -20.44
CA HIS A 154 36.58 1.35 -19.04
C HIS A 154 35.39 0.79 -18.22
N ALA A 155 34.19 0.81 -18.76
CA ALA A 155 33.02 0.23 -18.11
C ALA A 155 33.16 -1.29 -17.91
N ALA A 156 33.72 -2.00 -18.88
CA ALA A 156 33.97 -3.43 -18.79
C ALA A 156 34.99 -3.75 -17.68
N GLU A 157 36.05 -2.97 -17.55
CA GLU A 157 37.06 -3.11 -16.49
C GLU A 157 36.43 -2.84 -15.11
N LEU A 158 35.73 -1.71 -14.93
CA LEU A 158 35.06 -1.36 -13.67
C LEU A 158 34.08 -2.43 -13.21
N TRP A 159 33.38 -3.04 -14.15
CA TRP A 159 32.36 -4.05 -13.86
C TRP A 159 32.91 -5.47 -13.84
N GLY A 160 34.21 -5.67 -14.12
CA GLY A 160 34.83 -6.99 -14.23
C GLY A 160 34.19 -7.85 -15.33
N LEU A 161 33.88 -7.27 -16.49
CA LEU A 161 33.26 -7.93 -17.63
C LEU A 161 34.29 -8.20 -18.74
N LYS A 162 33.98 -9.22 -19.57
CA LYS A 162 34.71 -9.53 -20.79
C LYS A 162 33.74 -9.58 -21.97
N PRO A 163 33.32 -8.42 -22.51
CA PRO A 163 32.39 -8.37 -23.63
C PRO A 163 33.03 -8.94 -24.90
N GLN A 164 32.24 -9.58 -25.77
CA GLN A 164 32.73 -10.20 -27.02
C GLN A 164 33.10 -9.17 -28.09
N SER A 165 32.64 -7.94 -27.98
CA SER A 165 32.92 -6.82 -28.87
C SER A 165 32.79 -5.49 -28.14
N LEU A 166 33.40 -4.43 -28.69
CA LEU A 166 33.29 -3.08 -28.17
C LEU A 166 31.95 -2.46 -28.58
N SER A 167 30.87 -2.88 -27.91
CA SER A 167 29.53 -2.32 -28.15
C SER A 167 28.69 -2.34 -26.88
N LEU A 168 27.78 -1.35 -26.72
CA LEU A 168 26.85 -1.28 -25.61
C LEU A 168 26.06 -2.59 -25.45
N ARG A 169 25.59 -3.12 -26.58
CA ARG A 169 24.87 -4.40 -26.61
C ARG A 169 25.70 -5.60 -26.14
N ALA A 170 27.01 -5.59 -26.35
CA ALA A 170 27.89 -6.64 -25.85
C ALA A 170 28.06 -6.55 -24.31
N LEU A 171 28.12 -5.33 -23.75
CA LEU A 171 28.09 -5.13 -22.28
C LEU A 171 26.76 -5.61 -21.68
N THR A 172 25.64 -5.26 -22.30
CA THR A 172 24.31 -5.73 -21.86
C THR A 172 24.23 -7.24 -21.84
N ARG A 173 24.67 -7.92 -22.92
CA ARG A 173 24.70 -9.39 -22.99
C ARG A 173 25.65 -10.01 -21.96
N ALA A 174 26.79 -9.39 -21.69
CA ALA A 174 27.75 -9.88 -20.71
C ALA A 174 27.15 -9.82 -19.29
N LEU A 175 26.39 -8.77 -18.95
CA LEU A 175 25.68 -8.65 -17.66
C LEU A 175 24.51 -9.66 -17.57
N GLU A 176 23.75 -9.86 -18.65
CA GLU A 176 22.69 -10.88 -18.70
C GLU A 176 23.27 -12.29 -18.50
N ALA A 177 24.37 -12.61 -19.18
CA ALA A 177 25.08 -13.88 -18.98
C ALA A 177 25.60 -14.03 -17.53
N ARG A 178 26.13 -12.94 -16.94
CA ARG A 178 26.54 -12.93 -15.53
C ARG A 178 25.39 -13.29 -14.60
N LEU A 179 24.20 -12.71 -14.77
CA LEU A 179 23.03 -13.03 -13.93
C LEU A 179 22.62 -14.51 -14.07
N ILE A 180 22.67 -15.06 -15.27
CA ILE A 180 22.35 -16.47 -15.51
C ILE A 180 23.38 -17.36 -14.83
N ASN A 181 24.67 -17.12 -15.05
CA ASN A 181 25.78 -17.88 -14.46
C ASN A 181 25.74 -17.78 -12.93
N PHE A 182 25.50 -16.59 -12.40
CA PHE A 182 25.36 -16.36 -10.97
C PHE A 182 24.26 -17.22 -10.35
N ARG A 183 23.08 -17.28 -10.98
CA ARG A 183 21.98 -18.12 -10.50
C ARG A 183 22.32 -19.61 -10.57
N GLN A 184 23.08 -20.04 -11.55
CA GLN A 184 23.56 -21.43 -11.67
C GLN A 184 24.56 -21.79 -10.59
N GLU A 185 25.58 -20.92 -10.35
CA GLU A 185 26.59 -21.12 -9.33
C GLU A 185 25.97 -21.16 -7.93
N VAL A 186 25.06 -20.24 -7.65
CA VAL A 186 24.32 -20.18 -6.39
C VAL A 186 23.51 -21.45 -6.13
N ARG A 187 22.80 -21.98 -7.16
CA ARG A 187 22.08 -23.26 -7.05
C ARG A 187 23.03 -24.43 -6.85
N PHE A 188 24.15 -24.44 -7.55
CA PHE A 188 25.14 -25.49 -7.42
C PHE A 188 25.74 -25.54 -6.01
N ILE A 189 26.07 -24.39 -5.44
CA ILE A 189 26.58 -24.26 -4.08
C ILE A 189 25.53 -24.74 -3.07
N ALA A 190 24.26 -24.36 -3.23
CA ALA A 190 23.16 -24.82 -2.35
C ALA A 190 22.97 -26.34 -2.38
N LEU A 191 23.21 -27.00 -3.51
CA LEU A 191 23.05 -28.44 -3.65
C LEU A 191 24.21 -29.26 -3.04
N GLN A 192 25.39 -28.66 -2.88
CA GLN A 192 26.58 -29.40 -2.41
C GLN A 192 26.62 -29.61 -0.90
N HIS A 193 25.76 -28.96 -0.12
CA HIS A 193 25.75 -29.00 1.36
C HIS A 193 27.13 -28.81 2.02
N ALA A 194 28.05 -28.17 1.28
CA ALA A 194 29.41 -27.92 1.76
C ALA A 194 29.51 -26.49 2.30
N GLU A 195 30.24 -26.31 3.39
CA GLU A 195 30.65 -24.99 3.85
C GLU A 195 31.63 -24.40 2.85
N PHE A 196 31.27 -23.32 2.18
CA PHE A 196 32.16 -22.56 1.32
C PHE A 196 32.74 -21.38 2.11
N ASP A 197 34.05 -21.22 2.02
CA ASP A 197 34.70 -20.02 2.51
C ASP A 197 34.68 -18.87 1.48
N GLU A 198 35.06 -17.68 1.92
CA GLU A 198 35.07 -16.49 1.07
C GLU A 198 36.06 -16.63 -0.11
N ALA A 199 37.18 -17.31 0.05
CA ALA A 199 38.18 -17.50 -0.99
C ALA A 199 37.64 -18.37 -2.12
N GLN A 200 37.00 -19.48 -1.80
CA GLN A 200 36.35 -20.37 -2.75
C GLN A 200 35.22 -19.68 -3.53
N LEU A 201 34.45 -18.83 -2.84
CA LEU A 201 33.39 -18.03 -3.50
C LEU A 201 33.99 -16.99 -4.46
N ARG A 202 35.07 -16.31 -4.07
CA ARG A 202 35.76 -15.33 -4.93
C ARG A 202 36.37 -15.97 -6.17
N GLU A 203 36.86 -17.20 -6.09
CA GLU A 203 37.34 -17.93 -7.24
C GLU A 203 36.22 -18.24 -8.24
N ARG A 204 35.06 -18.66 -7.75
CA ARG A 204 33.87 -18.96 -8.59
C ARG A 204 33.14 -17.72 -9.07
N ILE A 205 33.10 -16.69 -8.26
CA ILE A 205 32.39 -15.43 -8.51
C ILE A 205 33.41 -14.27 -8.39
N PRO A 206 34.26 -14.03 -9.40
CA PRO A 206 35.35 -13.04 -9.33
C PRO A 206 34.87 -11.59 -9.10
N TYR A 207 33.59 -11.31 -9.38
CA TYR A 207 32.95 -10.02 -9.19
C TYR A 207 32.21 -9.91 -7.85
N LEU A 208 32.45 -10.84 -6.93
CA LEU A 208 31.93 -10.79 -5.57
C LEU A 208 32.50 -9.59 -4.81
N GLY A 209 31.61 -8.76 -4.25
CA GLY A 209 32.01 -7.57 -3.49
C GLY A 209 32.20 -6.30 -4.32
N LEU A 210 31.70 -6.23 -5.55
CA LEU A 210 31.58 -4.96 -6.27
C LEU A 210 30.69 -3.98 -5.46
N SER A 211 31.23 -2.81 -5.16
CA SER A 211 30.49 -1.75 -4.48
C SER A 211 29.40 -1.19 -5.41
N LEU A 212 28.16 -1.15 -4.92
CA LEU A 212 27.02 -0.59 -5.69
C LEU A 212 27.29 0.85 -6.11
N ILE A 213 27.57 1.72 -5.14
CA ILE A 213 27.67 3.16 -5.40
C ILE A 213 28.87 3.47 -6.29
N GLU A 214 30.03 2.89 -6.00
CA GLU A 214 31.25 3.14 -6.77
C GLU A 214 31.14 2.63 -8.20
N SER A 215 30.70 1.37 -8.37
CA SER A 215 30.59 0.77 -9.72
C SER A 215 29.63 1.53 -10.62
N VAL A 216 28.51 2.03 -10.06
CA VAL A 216 27.54 2.80 -10.82
C VAL A 216 28.02 4.24 -11.03
N SER A 217 28.44 4.95 -9.99
CA SER A 217 28.80 6.36 -10.10
C SER A 217 30.00 6.57 -11.03
N GLN A 218 31.07 5.78 -10.88
CA GLN A 218 32.27 5.93 -11.73
C GLN A 218 31.97 5.66 -13.21
N SER A 219 31.14 4.67 -13.52
CA SER A 219 30.76 4.40 -14.91
C SER A 219 29.88 5.49 -15.50
N LEU A 220 29.01 6.12 -14.71
CA LEU A 220 28.15 7.22 -15.16
C LEU A 220 28.94 8.53 -15.32
N ILE A 221 29.89 8.82 -14.42
CA ILE A 221 30.79 9.97 -14.54
C ILE A 221 31.65 9.84 -15.81
N SER A 222 32.24 8.67 -16.05
CA SER A 222 33.04 8.45 -17.26
C SER A 222 32.17 8.52 -18.53
N PHE A 223 30.92 8.07 -18.48
CA PHE A 223 29.97 8.24 -19.58
C PHE A 223 29.67 9.71 -19.84
N ASN A 224 29.38 10.50 -18.80
CA ASN A 224 29.14 11.94 -18.94
C ASN A 224 30.33 12.64 -19.60
N GLN A 225 31.55 12.29 -19.21
CA GLN A 225 32.78 12.80 -19.83
C GLN A 225 32.88 12.43 -21.31
N ALA A 226 32.57 11.18 -21.67
CA ALA A 226 32.63 10.67 -23.03
C ALA A 226 31.62 11.37 -23.98
N VAL A 227 30.48 11.82 -23.45
CA VAL A 227 29.45 12.55 -24.21
C VAL A 227 29.50 14.07 -24.05
N GLY A 228 30.41 14.58 -23.23
CA GLY A 228 30.58 16.02 -23.00
C GLY A 228 29.54 16.66 -22.06
N GLU A 229 28.87 15.87 -21.22
CA GLU A 229 27.86 16.34 -20.27
C GLU A 229 28.35 16.20 -18.81
N THR A 230 29.47 16.82 -18.46
CA THR A 230 30.18 16.62 -17.18
C THR A 230 29.33 16.88 -15.93
N ASP A 231 28.39 17.81 -15.99
CA ASP A 231 27.54 18.19 -14.84
C ASP A 231 26.20 17.45 -14.80
N HIS A 232 25.99 16.48 -15.74
CA HIS A 232 24.72 15.78 -15.83
C HIS A 232 24.54 14.79 -14.67
N LYS A 233 23.37 14.83 -14.05
CA LYS A 233 23.01 13.96 -12.92
C LYS A 233 22.22 12.73 -13.39
N TRP A 234 22.37 11.67 -12.63
CA TRP A 234 21.61 10.44 -12.78
C TRP A 234 20.82 10.14 -11.52
N ALA A 235 19.74 9.39 -11.63
CA ALA A 235 18.98 8.95 -10.48
C ALA A 235 18.72 7.44 -10.55
N LEU A 236 19.11 6.70 -9.51
CA LEU A 236 18.64 5.34 -9.30
C LEU A 236 17.24 5.38 -8.69
N LEU A 237 16.28 4.81 -9.40
CA LEU A 237 14.87 4.72 -9.01
C LEU A 237 14.61 3.31 -8.51
N LEU A 238 14.87 3.07 -7.20
CA LEU A 238 14.79 1.76 -6.58
C LEU A 238 13.36 1.49 -6.12
N ASP A 239 12.65 0.57 -6.82
CA ASP A 239 11.27 0.23 -6.51
C ASP A 239 11.17 -0.97 -5.57
N GLU A 240 10.21 -0.96 -4.64
CA GLU A 240 9.97 -2.01 -3.62
C GLU A 240 11.24 -2.43 -2.85
N PHE A 241 12.05 -1.47 -2.50
CA PHE A 241 13.37 -1.73 -1.91
C PHE A 241 13.30 -2.36 -0.51
N GLU A 242 12.13 -2.37 0.13
CA GLU A 242 11.88 -3.07 1.39
C GLU A 242 12.10 -4.59 1.33
N VAL A 243 12.13 -5.19 0.12
CA VAL A 243 12.43 -6.63 -0.04
C VAL A 243 13.92 -6.92 -0.12
N ALA A 244 14.77 -5.90 -0.20
CA ALA A 244 16.23 -6.04 -0.23
C ALA A 244 16.78 -6.50 1.13
N PRO A 245 17.90 -7.25 1.19
CA PRO A 245 18.57 -7.57 2.43
C PRO A 245 18.95 -6.33 3.25
N LEU A 246 19.00 -6.47 4.56
CA LEU A 246 19.30 -5.37 5.50
C LEU A 246 20.64 -4.69 5.23
N SER A 247 21.68 -5.46 4.90
CA SER A 247 23.00 -4.95 4.53
C SER A 247 22.93 -3.99 3.36
N LEU A 248 22.17 -4.38 2.32
CA LEU A 248 21.97 -3.55 1.12
C LEU A 248 21.11 -2.32 1.41
N GLN A 249 20.03 -2.47 2.20
CA GLN A 249 19.24 -1.32 2.66
C GLN A 249 20.12 -0.33 3.43
N SER A 250 20.98 -0.83 4.33
CA SER A 250 21.92 0.01 5.07
C SER A 250 22.91 0.74 4.16
N THR A 251 23.47 0.06 3.17
CA THR A 251 24.40 0.64 2.19
C THR A 251 23.76 1.78 1.41
N VAL A 252 22.55 1.56 0.88
CA VAL A 252 21.82 2.59 0.11
C VAL A 252 21.38 3.76 0.98
N LEU A 253 20.89 3.51 2.20
CA LEU A 253 20.47 4.59 3.10
C LEU A 253 21.66 5.44 3.55
N ARG A 254 22.80 4.85 3.87
CA ARG A 254 24.02 5.61 4.18
C ARG A 254 24.50 6.45 3.00
N ALA A 255 24.36 5.94 1.78
CA ALA A 255 24.71 6.67 0.57
C ALA A 255 23.84 7.91 0.30
N LEU A 256 22.64 8.02 0.91
CA LEU A 256 21.85 9.26 0.87
C LEU A 256 22.62 10.46 1.44
N ARG A 257 23.50 10.24 2.45
CA ARG A 257 24.30 11.29 3.09
C ARG A 257 25.68 11.47 2.45
N GLY A 258 26.34 10.38 2.10
CA GLY A 258 27.74 10.36 1.65
C GLY A 258 27.95 9.83 0.25
N GLY A 259 26.91 9.82 -0.59
CA GLY A 259 26.98 9.34 -1.98
C GLY A 259 27.64 10.31 -2.94
N ALA A 260 27.81 9.88 -4.18
CA ALA A 260 28.37 10.69 -5.25
C ALA A 260 27.39 11.82 -5.64
N PRO A 261 27.85 13.07 -5.80
CA PRO A 261 26.99 14.22 -6.12
C PRO A 261 26.22 14.07 -7.43
N GLU A 262 26.75 13.30 -8.37
CA GLU A 262 26.16 13.04 -9.70
C GLU A 262 25.07 11.95 -9.66
N LEU A 263 24.97 11.19 -8.56
CA LEU A 263 24.06 10.06 -8.42
C LEU A 263 23.01 10.33 -7.35
N LEU A 264 21.80 10.61 -7.78
CA LEU A 264 20.64 10.74 -6.90
C LEU A 264 20.07 9.36 -6.58
N LEU A 265 19.58 9.18 -5.35
CA LEU A 265 18.89 7.99 -4.90
C LEU A 265 17.43 8.32 -4.63
N LYS A 266 16.51 7.65 -5.32
CA LYS A 266 15.07 7.72 -5.07
C LYS A 266 14.59 6.33 -4.74
N VAL A 267 14.21 6.12 -3.48
CA VAL A 267 13.95 4.79 -2.93
C VAL A 267 12.50 4.67 -2.54
N ALA A 268 11.78 3.71 -3.13
CA ALA A 268 10.40 3.40 -2.79
C ALA A 268 10.34 2.33 -1.70
N LEU A 269 9.65 2.64 -0.61
CA LEU A 269 9.59 1.82 0.61
C LEU A 269 8.15 1.67 1.10
N ALA A 270 7.91 0.59 1.85
CA ALA A 270 6.69 0.43 2.65
C ALA A 270 6.74 1.32 3.91
N PRO A 271 5.60 1.63 4.55
CA PRO A 271 5.56 2.45 5.77
C PRO A 271 6.33 1.87 6.96
N CYS A 272 6.36 0.54 7.08
CA CYS A 272 7.08 -0.17 8.13
C CYS A 272 8.07 -1.15 7.51
N GLY A 273 9.30 -1.12 8.01
CA GLY A 273 10.33 -2.05 7.58
C GLY A 273 11.63 -1.81 8.35
N PRO A 274 12.65 -2.65 8.13
CA PRO A 274 13.92 -2.53 8.81
C PRO A 274 14.66 -1.21 8.54
N HIS A 275 14.33 -0.56 7.40
CA HIS A 275 14.91 0.74 7.02
C HIS A 275 14.66 1.84 8.07
N THR A 276 13.59 1.73 8.87
CA THR A 276 13.24 2.74 9.86
C THR A 276 14.30 2.85 10.96
N THR A 277 14.83 1.72 11.43
CA THR A 277 15.89 1.68 12.44
C THR A 277 17.27 2.05 11.88
N LEU A 278 17.53 1.73 10.59
CA LEU A 278 18.81 2.03 9.94
C LEU A 278 19.03 3.54 9.73
N ALA A 279 17.97 4.30 9.55
CA ALA A 279 18.03 5.75 9.36
C ALA A 279 18.19 6.52 10.70
N GLU A 280 18.03 5.86 11.84
CA GLU A 280 18.08 6.49 13.17
C GLU A 280 19.46 6.57 13.79
N ASP A 281 20.53 6.08 13.13
CA ASP A 281 21.88 6.26 13.63
C ASP A 281 22.23 7.77 13.72
N PRO A 282 22.39 8.31 14.94
CA PRO A 282 22.57 9.76 15.12
C PRO A 282 23.90 10.29 14.58
N ILE A 283 24.86 9.40 14.33
CA ILE A 283 26.22 9.78 13.90
C ILE A 283 26.38 9.66 12.39
N THR A 284 25.91 8.56 11.81
CA THR A 284 26.14 8.21 10.40
C THR A 284 24.88 8.16 9.56
N GLY A 285 23.70 8.17 10.20
CA GLY A 285 22.41 8.14 9.52
C GLY A 285 22.15 9.40 8.71
N PRO A 286 21.44 9.28 7.59
CA PRO A 286 21.00 10.43 6.79
C PRO A 286 19.90 11.21 7.52
N SER A 287 19.85 12.52 7.31
CA SER A 287 18.83 13.40 7.91
C SER A 287 17.85 13.92 6.88
N GLU A 288 16.56 13.93 7.24
CA GLU A 288 15.51 14.54 6.43
C GLU A 288 15.80 16.03 6.21
N ARG A 289 15.52 16.54 5.02
CA ARG A 289 15.74 17.91 4.53
C ARG A 289 17.18 18.27 4.20
N ASN A 290 18.18 17.68 4.85
CA ASN A 290 19.59 17.91 4.50
C ASN A 290 20.05 16.93 3.42
N ASP A 291 19.82 15.63 3.64
CA ASP A 291 20.37 14.56 2.80
C ASP A 291 19.30 13.97 1.86
N PHE A 292 18.02 14.01 2.27
CA PHE A 292 16.90 13.51 1.47
C PHE A 292 15.58 14.23 1.81
N ARG A 293 14.57 14.05 0.96
CA ARG A 293 13.18 14.45 1.22
C ARG A 293 12.27 13.24 1.31
N GLN A 294 11.28 13.30 2.20
CA GLN A 294 10.22 12.30 2.29
C GLN A 294 9.05 12.70 1.40
N VAL A 295 8.59 11.77 0.58
CA VAL A 295 7.36 11.90 -0.21
C VAL A 295 6.39 10.82 0.23
N LEU A 296 5.34 11.23 0.93
CA LEU A 296 4.37 10.32 1.54
C LEU A 296 3.19 10.10 0.60
N LEU A 297 2.86 8.84 0.31
CA LEU A 297 1.75 8.44 -0.55
C LEU A 297 0.54 7.95 0.26
N TRP A 298 0.18 8.65 1.31
CA TRP A 298 -1.12 8.61 1.95
C TRP A 298 -1.55 10.02 2.30
N TYR A 299 -2.82 10.18 2.44
CA TYR A 299 -3.44 11.49 2.56
C TYR A 299 -4.23 11.53 3.87
N PRO A 300 -3.64 12.02 4.99
CA PRO A 300 -4.36 12.20 6.23
C PRO A 300 -5.50 13.22 6.08
N ASP A 301 -5.31 14.20 5.18
CA ASP A 301 -6.29 15.24 4.87
C ASP A 301 -7.13 14.85 3.66
N ARG A 302 -8.45 14.92 3.84
CA ARG A 302 -9.42 14.51 2.82
C ARG A 302 -9.38 15.33 1.55
N GLY A 303 -9.18 16.65 1.66
CA GLY A 303 -9.22 17.55 0.52
C GLY A 303 -8.20 17.20 -0.57
N ASP A 304 -6.96 16.94 -0.16
CA ASP A 304 -5.89 16.54 -1.09
C ASP A 304 -6.15 15.14 -1.69
N ALA A 305 -6.69 14.20 -0.88
CA ALA A 305 -7.09 12.89 -1.36
C ALA A 305 -8.21 12.97 -2.39
N GLU A 306 -9.24 13.75 -2.12
CA GLU A 306 -10.41 13.90 -3.00
C GLU A 306 -10.01 14.51 -4.34
N LYS A 307 -9.20 15.57 -4.35
CA LYS A 307 -8.69 16.18 -5.57
C LYS A 307 -7.87 15.21 -6.41
N PHE A 308 -6.96 14.49 -5.78
CA PHE A 308 -6.15 13.48 -6.49
C PHE A 308 -7.04 12.37 -7.06
N CYS A 309 -8.02 11.87 -6.29
CA CYS A 309 -8.99 10.88 -6.77
C CYS A 309 -9.82 11.41 -7.95
N GLU A 310 -10.21 12.69 -7.93
CA GLU A 310 -10.91 13.33 -9.04
C GLU A 310 -10.06 13.31 -10.32
N ASP A 311 -8.81 13.73 -10.23
CA ASP A 311 -7.87 13.78 -11.37
C ASP A 311 -7.63 12.38 -11.96
N VAL A 312 -7.43 11.37 -11.10
CA VAL A 312 -7.29 9.96 -11.51
C VAL A 312 -8.58 9.44 -12.17
N CYS A 313 -9.74 9.73 -11.59
CA CYS A 313 -11.03 9.32 -12.12
C CYS A 313 -11.28 9.94 -13.50
N ARG A 314 -11.06 11.24 -13.67
CA ARG A 314 -11.22 11.94 -14.96
C ARG A 314 -10.26 11.39 -16.01
N THR A 315 -9.00 11.14 -15.67
CA THR A 315 -8.02 10.54 -16.58
C THR A 315 -8.46 9.13 -17.01
N TRP A 316 -9.00 8.34 -16.10
CA TRP A 316 -9.51 7.01 -16.40
C TRP A 316 -10.78 7.07 -17.27
N LEU A 317 -11.73 7.95 -16.93
CA LEU A 317 -12.98 8.16 -17.71
C LEU A 317 -12.68 8.65 -19.11
N ALA A 318 -11.74 9.57 -19.29
CA ALA A 318 -11.37 10.09 -20.61
C ALA A 318 -10.98 8.99 -21.60
N LYS A 319 -10.45 7.86 -21.11
CA LYS A 319 -10.12 6.70 -21.94
C LYS A 319 -11.28 5.72 -22.15
N LYS A 320 -12.17 5.61 -21.15
CA LYS A 320 -13.24 4.61 -21.15
C LYS A 320 -14.54 5.15 -21.67
N ASP A 321 -14.83 6.40 -21.34
CA ASP A 321 -16.08 7.08 -21.68
C ASP A 321 -15.87 8.61 -21.65
N PRO A 322 -15.37 9.21 -22.76
CA PRO A 322 -15.04 10.64 -22.81
C PRO A 322 -16.21 11.56 -22.46
N ASP A 323 -17.45 11.16 -22.78
CA ASP A 323 -18.65 11.94 -22.50
C ASP A 323 -18.86 12.11 -20.98
N TYR A 324 -18.60 11.05 -20.21
CA TYR A 324 -18.68 11.08 -18.75
C TYR A 324 -17.50 11.85 -18.11
N ALA A 325 -16.34 11.87 -18.75
CA ALA A 325 -15.18 12.61 -18.26
C ALA A 325 -15.39 14.13 -18.23
N ALA A 326 -16.23 14.65 -19.13
CA ALA A 326 -16.55 16.08 -19.23
C ALA A 326 -17.54 16.55 -18.16
N LEU A 327 -18.30 15.62 -17.55
CA LEU A 327 -19.34 15.96 -16.58
C LEU A 327 -18.75 16.15 -15.17
N PRO A 328 -19.41 16.95 -14.29
CA PRO A 328 -19.09 16.97 -12.87
C PRO A 328 -19.26 15.59 -12.25
N LEU A 329 -18.29 15.10 -11.47
CA LEU A 329 -18.35 13.75 -10.88
C LEU A 329 -19.56 13.55 -9.96
N LYS A 330 -20.10 14.65 -9.38
CA LYS A 330 -21.34 14.61 -8.60
C LYS A 330 -22.59 14.36 -9.48
N GLU A 331 -22.54 14.69 -10.76
CA GLU A 331 -23.60 14.33 -11.72
C GLU A 331 -23.45 12.87 -12.15
N VAL A 332 -22.21 12.40 -12.33
CA VAL A 332 -21.94 11.01 -12.74
C VAL A 332 -22.29 10.03 -11.63
N PHE A 333 -21.82 10.24 -10.41
CA PHE A 333 -21.98 9.30 -9.29
C PHE A 333 -23.09 9.71 -8.30
N GLY A 334 -23.62 10.93 -8.41
CA GLY A 334 -24.54 11.49 -7.42
C GLY A 334 -23.83 12.05 -6.19
N THR A 335 -24.64 12.69 -5.34
CA THR A 335 -24.19 13.18 -4.02
C THR A 335 -24.32 12.09 -2.97
N THR A 336 -23.47 12.11 -1.96
CA THR A 336 -23.57 11.22 -0.79
C THR A 336 -24.78 11.64 0.07
N PRO A 337 -25.81 10.78 0.20
CA PRO A 337 -27.05 11.16 0.90
C PRO A 337 -26.90 11.36 2.40
N ILE A 338 -25.94 10.69 3.00
CA ILE A 338 -25.59 10.87 4.41
C ILE A 338 -24.30 11.68 4.41
N ALA A 339 -24.35 12.88 5.00
CA ALA A 339 -23.17 13.69 5.13
C ALA A 339 -22.09 12.86 5.86
N ILE A 340 -20.97 12.67 5.19
CA ILE A 340 -19.77 12.21 5.86
C ILE A 340 -19.40 13.38 6.73
N VAL A 341 -19.71 13.27 8.04
CA VAL A 341 -19.45 14.36 8.98
C VAL A 341 -17.93 14.46 9.10
N GLU A 342 -17.40 15.50 8.53
CA GLU A 342 -16.07 15.98 8.88
C GLU A 342 -16.19 16.58 10.28
N ASP A 343 -15.29 16.20 11.18
CA ASP A 343 -14.97 16.97 12.37
C ASP A 343 -14.19 18.22 11.91
N ASP A 344 -14.77 18.96 11.00
CA ASP A 344 -14.19 20.19 10.57
C ASP A 344 -14.93 21.32 11.31
N ASP A 345 -14.28 21.79 12.36
CA ASP A 345 -14.56 23.09 12.98
C ASP A 345 -14.27 24.26 12.00
N SER A 346 -13.99 23.96 10.72
CA SER A 346 -13.83 24.97 9.69
C SER A 346 -15.17 25.65 9.44
N GLU A 347 -15.20 26.92 9.70
CA GLU A 347 -16.28 27.90 9.55
C GLU A 347 -16.76 28.11 8.09
N ASP A 348 -16.52 27.20 7.17
CA ASP A 348 -17.17 27.21 5.87
C ASP A 348 -18.62 26.72 5.99
N ASN A 349 -19.40 27.50 6.76
CA ASN A 349 -20.85 27.56 6.67
C ASN A 349 -21.22 28.02 5.25
N LYS A 350 -21.17 27.08 4.27
CA LYS A 350 -21.95 27.27 3.06
C LYS A 350 -23.40 27.40 3.52
N VAL A 351 -23.94 28.58 3.43
CA VAL A 351 -25.33 28.91 3.75
C VAL A 351 -26.18 27.99 2.92
N GLU A 352 -26.63 26.88 3.52
CA GLU A 352 -27.59 25.96 2.91
C GLU A 352 -28.89 26.72 2.76
N ASP A 353 -29.51 26.68 1.58
CA ASP A 353 -30.80 27.31 1.37
C ASP A 353 -31.89 26.68 2.24
N GLU A 354 -32.82 27.48 2.73
CA GLU A 354 -33.83 27.04 3.70
C GLU A 354 -34.66 25.83 3.23
N PRO A 355 -35.07 25.71 1.92
CA PRO A 355 -35.77 24.53 1.45
C PRO A 355 -34.96 23.24 1.53
N THR A 356 -33.67 23.27 1.24
CA THR A 356 -32.75 22.12 1.32
C THR A 356 -32.55 21.69 2.78
N ARG A 357 -32.40 22.66 3.69
CA ARG A 357 -32.31 22.43 5.12
C ARG A 357 -33.56 21.77 5.69
N GLN A 358 -34.75 22.25 5.32
CA GLN A 358 -36.02 21.67 5.76
C GLN A 358 -36.22 20.25 5.25
N LYS A 359 -35.88 19.96 4.00
CA LYS A 359 -35.92 18.61 3.44
C LYS A 359 -35.00 17.66 4.20
N ARG A 360 -33.77 18.08 4.49
CA ARG A 360 -32.80 17.30 5.27
C ARG A 360 -33.30 17.03 6.70
N LEU A 361 -33.83 18.01 7.39
CA LEU A 361 -34.40 17.86 8.74
C LEU A 361 -35.60 16.90 8.72
N HIS A 362 -36.44 16.94 7.72
CA HIS A 362 -37.56 16.02 7.58
C HIS A 362 -37.10 14.57 7.35
N GLU A 363 -36.10 14.35 6.49
CA GLU A 363 -35.50 13.01 6.29
C GLU A 363 -34.82 12.51 7.58
N THR A 364 -34.12 13.37 8.28
CA THR A 364 -33.49 13.04 9.58
C THR A 364 -34.52 12.68 10.63
N SER A 365 -35.63 13.43 10.72
CA SER A 365 -36.74 13.14 11.63
C SER A 365 -37.33 11.75 11.41
N LYS A 366 -37.57 11.36 10.17
CA LYS A 366 -38.03 10.00 9.83
C LYS A 366 -37.09 8.90 10.31
N LEU A 367 -35.77 9.13 10.17
CA LEU A 367 -34.76 8.19 10.64
C LEU A 367 -34.73 8.08 12.17
N PHE A 368 -34.85 9.22 12.88
CA PHE A 368 -34.88 9.26 14.34
C PHE A 368 -36.12 8.56 14.90
N ILE A 369 -37.29 8.83 14.35
CA ILE A 369 -38.55 8.15 14.72
C ILE A 369 -38.41 6.65 14.52
N SER A 370 -37.98 6.23 13.31
CA SER A 370 -37.82 4.81 12.97
C SER A 370 -36.81 4.10 13.88
N LEU A 371 -35.71 4.75 14.29
CA LEU A 371 -34.76 4.15 15.22
C LEU A 371 -35.31 4.13 16.65
N ALA A 372 -35.98 5.18 17.11
CA ALA A 372 -36.55 5.23 18.45
C ALA A 372 -37.60 4.14 18.70
N GLU A 373 -38.32 3.70 17.64
CA GLU A 373 -39.26 2.57 17.70
C GLU A 373 -38.54 1.21 17.85
N LYS A 374 -37.31 1.08 17.32
CA LYS A 374 -36.55 -0.18 17.28
C LYS A 374 -35.52 -0.30 18.40
N ASP A 375 -35.11 0.85 18.97
CA ASP A 375 -34.00 0.94 19.91
C ASP A 375 -34.38 1.72 21.18
N PRO A 376 -34.73 1.02 22.25
CA PRO A 376 -35.07 1.66 23.52
C PRO A 376 -33.96 2.57 24.07
N SER A 377 -32.68 2.17 23.87
CA SER A 377 -31.55 2.97 24.36
C SER A 377 -31.39 4.29 23.62
N PHE A 378 -31.76 4.32 22.32
CA PHE A 378 -31.80 5.57 21.58
C PHE A 378 -33.00 6.46 22.02
N LYS A 379 -34.13 5.85 22.26
CA LYS A 379 -35.30 6.58 22.80
C LYS A 379 -34.97 7.25 24.14
N GLU A 380 -34.33 6.53 25.07
CA GLU A 380 -33.86 7.07 26.34
C GLU A 380 -32.84 8.21 26.17
N PHE A 381 -31.92 8.06 25.19
CA PHE A 381 -30.96 9.09 24.84
C PHE A 381 -31.65 10.38 24.40
N LEU A 382 -32.66 10.30 23.51
CA LEU A 382 -33.41 11.46 23.04
C LEU A 382 -34.12 12.17 24.19
N VAL A 383 -34.79 11.41 25.06
CA VAL A 383 -35.46 11.97 26.25
C VAL A 383 -34.44 12.69 27.15
N ARG A 384 -33.32 12.07 27.46
CA ARG A 384 -32.28 12.66 28.31
C ARG A 384 -31.68 13.95 27.71
N ARG A 385 -31.63 14.06 26.38
CA ARG A 385 -31.10 15.23 25.66
C ARG A 385 -32.19 16.28 25.34
N GLY A 386 -33.45 16.02 25.64
CA GLY A 386 -34.56 16.92 25.33
C GLY A 386 -34.79 17.09 23.83
N ILE A 387 -34.43 16.06 23.00
CA ILE A 387 -34.60 16.10 21.57
C ILE A 387 -35.91 15.43 21.17
N ASP A 388 -36.84 16.21 20.59
CA ASP A 388 -38.08 15.68 20.04
C ASP A 388 -37.85 15.21 18.58
N PRO A 389 -37.92 13.89 18.30
CA PRO A 389 -37.69 13.37 16.97
C PRO A 389 -38.77 13.79 15.96
N PHE A 390 -39.95 14.20 16.40
CA PHE A 390 -41.03 14.69 15.54
C PHE A 390 -40.85 16.15 15.13
N ASN A 391 -40.08 16.92 15.89
CA ASN A 391 -39.86 18.35 15.62
C ASN A 391 -38.40 18.77 15.81
N LEU A 392 -37.50 18.22 14.97
CA LEU A 392 -36.08 18.55 15.04
C LEU A 392 -35.78 20.03 14.68
N ALA A 393 -36.71 20.70 14.00
CA ALA A 393 -36.56 22.11 13.62
C ALA A 393 -36.81 23.07 14.77
N ALA A 394 -37.65 22.70 15.73
CA ALA A 394 -38.01 23.53 16.88
C ALA A 394 -36.95 23.56 18.00
N SER A 395 -35.86 22.87 17.81
CA SER A 395 -34.75 22.89 18.77
C SER A 395 -33.99 24.22 18.62
N ASP A 396 -34.40 25.23 19.43
CA ASP A 396 -33.73 26.54 19.47
C ASP A 396 -32.37 26.48 20.17
N ASP A 397 -32.09 25.37 20.87
CA ASP A 397 -30.81 25.15 21.53
C ASP A 397 -29.70 24.81 20.53
N VAL A 398 -28.65 25.62 20.53
CA VAL A 398 -27.44 25.42 19.69
C VAL A 398 -26.80 24.05 19.93
N TYR A 399 -26.78 23.59 21.18
CA TYR A 399 -26.21 22.30 21.58
C TYR A 399 -27.04 21.13 21.05
N ALA A 400 -28.37 21.24 21.10
CA ALA A 400 -29.24 20.20 20.54
C ALA A 400 -29.08 20.09 19.01
N ARG A 401 -28.97 21.23 18.29
CA ARG A 401 -28.71 21.24 16.84
C ARG A 401 -27.34 20.62 16.50
N ALA A 402 -26.30 20.93 17.26
CA ALA A 402 -24.98 20.32 17.09
C ALA A 402 -25.04 18.81 17.34
N THR A 403 -25.72 18.38 18.43
CA THR A 403 -25.94 16.96 18.73
C THR A 403 -26.69 16.25 17.61
N ILE A 404 -27.79 16.81 17.09
CA ILE A 404 -28.56 16.23 15.97
C ILE A 404 -27.66 16.03 14.75
N ARG A 405 -26.86 17.02 14.38
CA ARG A 405 -25.91 16.90 13.24
C ARG A 405 -24.92 15.78 13.50
N LYS A 406 -24.32 15.73 14.67
CA LYS A 406 -23.31 14.74 15.05
C LYS A 406 -23.85 13.31 15.01
N ILE A 407 -25.06 13.08 15.53
CA ILE A 407 -25.63 11.73 15.64
C ILE A 407 -26.40 11.27 14.39
N ALA A 408 -26.84 12.16 13.51
CA ALA A 408 -27.67 11.79 12.36
C ALA A 408 -27.06 10.69 11.48
N PRO A 409 -25.76 10.69 11.15
CA PRO A 409 -25.12 9.60 10.41
C PRO A 409 -25.10 8.28 11.20
N ILE A 410 -24.92 8.33 12.52
CA ILE A 410 -24.92 7.16 13.42
C ILE A 410 -26.32 6.54 13.46
N VAL A 411 -27.35 7.38 13.59
CA VAL A 411 -28.76 6.97 13.59
C VAL A 411 -29.13 6.31 12.27
N ALA A 412 -28.76 6.90 11.15
CA ALA A 412 -29.01 6.33 9.83
C ALA A 412 -28.36 4.95 9.68
N PHE A 413 -27.13 4.83 10.12
CA PHE A 413 -26.36 3.60 10.06
C PHE A 413 -26.96 2.51 10.97
N ARG A 414 -27.22 2.84 12.21
CA ARG A 414 -27.81 1.95 13.20
C ARG A 414 -29.21 1.49 12.77
N ASN A 415 -30.02 2.40 12.24
CA ASN A 415 -31.35 2.07 11.71
C ASN A 415 -31.32 1.10 10.53
N ALA A 416 -30.30 1.19 9.68
CA ALA A 416 -30.13 0.32 8.52
C ALA A 416 -29.70 -1.11 8.91
N TYR A 417 -28.90 -1.27 9.98
CA TYR A 417 -28.32 -2.55 10.34
C TYR A 417 -28.94 -3.22 11.58
N ARG A 418 -29.64 -2.48 12.44
CA ARG A 418 -30.35 -3.05 13.57
C ARG A 418 -31.65 -3.71 13.09
N SER A 419 -31.67 -5.04 13.09
CA SER A 419 -32.88 -5.79 12.78
C SER A 419 -33.85 -5.75 13.96
N ASN A 420 -35.13 -5.55 13.69
CA ASN A 420 -36.17 -5.84 14.66
C ASN A 420 -36.08 -7.32 15.05
N GLY A 421 -36.04 -7.64 16.33
CA GLY A 421 -35.90 -9.01 16.88
C GLY A 421 -37.00 -10.02 16.51
N THR A 422 -37.72 -9.81 15.43
CA THR A 422 -38.67 -10.77 14.85
C THR A 422 -37.91 -11.63 13.83
N VAL A 423 -37.62 -12.85 14.26
CA VAL A 423 -37.18 -13.97 13.42
C VAL A 423 -38.27 -14.26 12.37
N GLY A 424 -38.22 -13.55 11.28
CA GLY A 424 -39.10 -13.74 10.13
C GLY A 424 -38.27 -13.65 8.86
N LYS A 425 -37.94 -14.79 8.27
CA LYS A 425 -37.27 -14.94 6.98
C LYS A 425 -38.09 -14.27 5.86
N LYS A 426 -38.02 -12.96 5.70
CA LYS A 426 -38.26 -12.37 4.40
C LYS A 426 -36.90 -12.29 3.71
N ARG A 427 -36.72 -13.07 2.63
CA ARG A 427 -35.69 -12.87 1.60
C ARG A 427 -35.91 -11.48 0.99
N GLY A 428 -35.71 -10.44 1.75
CA GLY A 428 -35.77 -9.07 1.31
C GLY A 428 -34.43 -8.65 0.71
N ARG A 429 -34.47 -7.81 -0.31
CA ARG A 429 -33.36 -7.07 -0.88
C ARG A 429 -32.40 -6.64 0.25
N LYS A 430 -31.10 -6.99 0.13
CA LYS A 430 -30.07 -6.59 1.09
C LYS A 430 -30.19 -5.08 1.35
N PRO A 431 -30.20 -4.63 2.61
CA PRO A 431 -30.39 -3.21 2.90
C PRO A 431 -29.29 -2.39 2.22
N TYR A 432 -29.72 -1.46 1.40
CA TYR A 432 -28.89 -0.48 0.77
C TYR A 432 -28.57 0.62 1.79
N VAL A 433 -27.29 0.85 2.04
CA VAL A 433 -26.85 1.91 2.95
C VAL A 433 -26.34 3.10 2.13
N ALA A 434 -27.02 4.21 2.26
CA ALA A 434 -26.70 5.44 1.55
C ALA A 434 -25.29 6.01 1.85
N ALA A 435 -24.60 5.49 2.88
CA ALA A 435 -23.28 5.92 3.27
C ALA A 435 -22.15 5.55 2.29
N TYR A 436 -22.37 4.58 1.40
CA TYR A 436 -21.32 4.07 0.50
C TYR A 436 -21.52 4.48 -0.96
N VAL A 437 -22.31 5.51 -1.23
CA VAL A 437 -22.64 5.96 -2.57
C VAL A 437 -22.40 7.45 -2.76
N GLY A 438 -22.26 7.85 -4.02
CA GLY A 438 -21.92 9.20 -4.41
C GLY A 438 -20.40 9.42 -4.44
N TRP A 439 -20.01 10.45 -5.20
CA TRP A 439 -18.59 10.74 -5.42
C TRP A 439 -17.78 10.86 -4.11
N GLY A 440 -18.28 11.62 -3.13
CA GLY A 440 -17.56 11.80 -1.86
C GLY A 440 -17.31 10.50 -1.10
N SER A 441 -18.22 9.50 -1.18
CA SER A 441 -17.99 8.19 -0.57
C SER A 441 -16.98 7.35 -1.35
N ILE A 442 -17.04 7.36 -2.68
CA ILE A 442 -16.08 6.65 -3.55
C ILE A 442 -14.67 7.20 -3.32
N ALA A 443 -14.50 8.53 -3.33
CA ALA A 443 -13.24 9.18 -3.07
C ALA A 443 -12.71 8.85 -1.66
N ALA A 444 -13.57 8.92 -0.63
CA ALA A 444 -13.19 8.59 0.74
C ALA A 444 -12.78 7.12 0.92
N MET A 445 -13.49 6.17 0.30
CA MET A 445 -13.15 4.74 0.37
C MET A 445 -11.85 4.42 -0.35
N SER A 446 -11.50 5.16 -1.39
CA SER A 446 -10.23 4.99 -2.09
C SER A 446 -9.02 5.57 -1.34
N GLU A 447 -9.22 6.51 -0.42
CA GLU A 447 -8.19 7.11 0.44
C GLU A 447 -6.95 7.64 -0.33
N GLY A 448 -7.15 8.12 -1.56
CA GLY A 448 -6.04 8.51 -2.43
C GLY A 448 -5.23 7.34 -2.97
N ASN A 449 -5.68 6.09 -2.81
CA ASN A 449 -5.04 4.91 -3.38
C ASN A 449 -5.57 4.63 -4.80
N PRO A 450 -4.76 4.82 -5.87
CA PRO A 450 -5.23 4.64 -7.24
C PRO A 450 -5.74 3.24 -7.54
N ARG A 451 -5.15 2.20 -6.94
CA ARG A 451 -5.56 0.81 -7.15
C ARG A 451 -6.98 0.58 -6.64
N TRP A 452 -7.33 1.13 -5.49
CA TRP A 452 -8.67 0.98 -4.91
C TRP A 452 -9.70 1.75 -5.71
N LEU A 453 -9.37 3.00 -6.09
CA LEU A 453 -10.25 3.82 -6.92
C LEU A 453 -10.54 3.16 -8.26
N ILE A 454 -9.49 2.77 -8.99
CA ILE A 454 -9.62 2.15 -10.32
C ILE A 454 -10.35 0.80 -10.21
N GLY A 455 -10.11 0.02 -9.15
CA GLY A 455 -10.85 -1.22 -8.88
C GLY A 455 -12.35 -0.99 -8.77
N MET A 456 -12.78 0.02 -8.00
CA MET A 456 -14.20 0.40 -7.91
C MET A 456 -14.75 0.90 -9.26
N LEU A 457 -14.00 1.73 -9.99
CA LEU A 457 -14.41 2.23 -11.30
C LEU A 457 -14.57 1.10 -12.31
N ILE A 458 -13.64 0.14 -12.36
CA ILE A 458 -13.76 -1.03 -13.25
C ILE A 458 -15.01 -1.83 -12.91
N SER A 459 -15.26 -2.13 -11.63
CA SER A 459 -16.45 -2.87 -11.21
C SER A 459 -17.73 -2.13 -11.61
N ILE A 460 -17.78 -0.81 -11.48
CA ILE A 460 -18.92 0.00 -11.92
C ILE A 460 -19.12 -0.10 -13.44
N TRP A 461 -18.05 0.03 -14.24
CA TRP A 461 -18.13 0.06 -15.71
C TRP A 461 -18.28 -1.32 -16.37
N THR A 462 -17.83 -2.39 -15.73
CA THR A 462 -18.06 -3.76 -16.22
C THR A 462 -19.45 -4.28 -15.86
N GLY A 463 -20.10 -3.69 -14.89
CA GLY A 463 -21.51 -3.92 -14.59
C GLY A 463 -22.44 -3.42 -15.72
N ARG A 464 -23.65 -3.98 -15.83
CA ARG A 464 -24.65 -3.65 -16.87
C ARG A 464 -25.28 -2.25 -16.73
N TYR A 465 -24.57 -1.31 -16.13
CA TYR A 465 -25.17 -0.03 -15.71
C TYR A 465 -24.89 1.13 -16.66
N LYS A 466 -24.11 0.90 -17.72
CA LYS A 466 -23.77 1.94 -18.69
C LYS A 466 -25.02 2.57 -19.34
N ASP A 467 -26.08 1.78 -19.50
CA ASP A 467 -27.32 2.22 -20.17
C ASP A 467 -28.39 2.72 -19.18
N SER A 468 -28.10 2.85 -17.90
CA SER A 468 -29.10 3.17 -16.85
C SER A 468 -29.37 4.67 -16.65
N GLY A 469 -28.64 5.53 -17.38
CA GLY A 469 -28.73 6.99 -17.22
C GLY A 469 -27.92 7.54 -16.04
N LEU A 470 -27.92 8.86 -15.87
CA LEU A 470 -27.23 9.56 -14.79
C LEU A 470 -28.20 9.96 -13.66
N PRO A 471 -27.73 9.96 -12.40
CA PRO A 471 -26.46 9.42 -11.92
C PRO A 471 -26.41 7.90 -11.95
N ILE A 472 -25.20 7.32 -12.01
CA ILE A 472 -25.00 5.87 -11.95
C ILE A 472 -25.79 5.27 -10.78
N PRO A 473 -26.52 4.17 -10.99
CA PRO A 473 -27.38 3.60 -9.96
C PRO A 473 -26.65 3.29 -8.66
N ARG A 474 -27.23 3.67 -7.54
CA ARG A 474 -26.68 3.48 -6.20
C ARG A 474 -26.35 2.02 -5.88
N ALA A 475 -27.13 1.07 -6.44
CA ALA A 475 -26.87 -0.36 -6.29
C ALA A 475 -25.53 -0.76 -6.93
N ALA A 476 -25.22 -0.24 -8.12
CA ALA A 476 -23.96 -0.50 -8.81
C ALA A 476 -22.76 -0.01 -8.00
N GLN A 477 -22.84 1.19 -7.45
CA GLN A 477 -21.79 1.76 -6.62
C GLN A 477 -21.57 0.94 -5.33
N THR A 478 -22.67 0.50 -4.69
CA THR A 478 -22.61 -0.34 -3.50
C THR A 478 -22.03 -1.71 -3.81
N ASP A 479 -22.40 -2.32 -4.95
CA ASP A 479 -21.84 -3.61 -5.38
C ASP A 479 -20.35 -3.48 -5.70
N ALA A 480 -19.93 -2.42 -6.38
CA ALA A 480 -18.53 -2.16 -6.68
C ALA A 480 -17.68 -1.97 -5.41
N ALA A 481 -18.17 -1.21 -4.44
CA ALA A 481 -17.50 -1.05 -3.14
C ALA A 481 -17.37 -2.39 -2.41
N ARG A 482 -18.43 -3.23 -2.47
CA ARG A 482 -18.42 -4.57 -1.86
C ARG A 482 -17.44 -5.50 -2.55
N GLU A 483 -17.41 -5.54 -3.87
CA GLU A 483 -16.48 -6.38 -4.64
C GLU A 483 -15.03 -5.98 -4.40
N THR A 484 -14.74 -4.68 -4.48
CA THR A 484 -13.39 -4.16 -4.24
C THR A 484 -12.93 -4.41 -2.79
N GLY A 485 -13.79 -4.13 -1.81
CA GLY A 485 -13.49 -4.41 -0.41
C GLY A 485 -13.36 -5.91 -0.11
N GLY A 486 -14.17 -6.77 -0.76
CA GLY A 486 -14.08 -8.23 -0.66
C GLY A 486 -12.77 -8.76 -1.22
N ALA A 487 -12.34 -8.31 -2.39
CA ALA A 487 -11.05 -8.67 -2.96
C ALA A 487 -9.87 -8.21 -2.07
N PHE A 488 -10.01 -7.07 -1.42
CA PHE A 488 -9.02 -6.60 -0.46
C PHE A 488 -8.96 -7.50 0.79
N VAL A 489 -10.09 -7.93 1.33
CA VAL A 489 -10.14 -8.90 2.45
C VAL A 489 -9.49 -10.23 2.07
N GLU A 490 -9.75 -10.76 0.86
CA GLU A 490 -9.09 -11.99 0.40
C GLU A 490 -7.57 -11.81 0.26
N MET A 491 -7.11 -10.65 -0.20
CA MET A 491 -5.69 -10.34 -0.19
C MET A 491 -5.11 -10.34 1.23
N LEU A 492 -5.79 -9.73 2.21
CA LEU A 492 -5.34 -9.73 3.60
C LEU A 492 -5.31 -11.14 4.19
N ARG A 493 -6.24 -12.03 3.79
CA ARG A 493 -6.26 -13.44 4.19
C ARG A 493 -5.05 -14.22 3.68
N SER A 494 -4.55 -13.87 2.49
CA SER A 494 -3.38 -14.52 1.90
C SER A 494 -2.05 -14.07 2.52
N LEU A 495 -2.05 -13.02 3.35
CA LEU A 495 -0.85 -12.56 4.04
C LEU A 495 -0.47 -13.53 5.15
N ALA A 496 0.51 -14.38 4.87
CA ALA A 496 1.12 -15.21 5.89
C ALA A 496 2.02 -14.34 6.78
N THR A 497 1.84 -14.42 8.08
CA THR A 497 2.83 -13.95 9.05
C THR A 497 4.02 -14.91 8.96
N ARG A 498 5.11 -14.46 8.32
CA ARG A 498 6.36 -15.23 8.31
C ARG A 498 6.93 -15.21 9.72
N PRO A 499 7.33 -16.35 10.29
CA PRO A 499 8.11 -16.31 11.52
C PRO A 499 9.44 -15.65 11.21
N THR A 500 9.68 -14.49 11.79
CA THR A 500 11.03 -13.92 11.88
C THR A 500 11.83 -14.85 12.81
N GLN A 501 13.07 -15.19 12.47
CA GLN A 501 13.90 -16.07 13.30
C GLN A 501 13.86 -15.61 14.77
N GLY A 502 13.35 -16.46 15.66
CA GLY A 502 13.27 -16.21 17.10
C GLY A 502 12.01 -15.49 17.61
N ALA A 503 11.03 -15.14 16.74
CA ALA A 503 9.76 -14.55 17.15
C ALA A 503 8.62 -15.58 17.07
N GLU A 504 7.64 -15.44 17.97
CA GLU A 504 6.37 -16.17 17.88
C GLU A 504 5.67 -15.88 16.55
N VAL A 505 4.98 -16.89 16.00
CA VAL A 505 4.14 -16.71 14.80
C VAL A 505 3.11 -15.62 15.10
N GLY A 506 3.13 -14.53 14.36
CA GLY A 506 2.19 -13.42 14.53
C GLY A 506 0.74 -13.85 14.27
N GLU A 507 -0.20 -13.18 14.92
CA GLU A 507 -1.61 -13.38 14.63
C GLU A 507 -1.91 -12.93 13.18
N PRO A 508 -2.67 -13.71 12.36
CA PRO A 508 -2.97 -13.30 10.99
C PRO A 508 -3.58 -11.89 10.93
N VAL A 509 -3.12 -11.09 9.99
CA VAL A 509 -3.56 -9.68 9.83
C VAL A 509 -5.08 -9.57 9.78
N LEU A 510 -5.72 -10.45 9.02
CA LEU A 510 -7.18 -10.45 8.88
C LEU A 510 -7.90 -10.68 10.21
N ASN A 511 -7.39 -11.54 11.09
CA ASN A 511 -8.00 -11.80 12.39
C ASN A 511 -8.05 -10.54 13.26
N ILE A 512 -6.96 -9.75 13.26
CA ILE A 512 -6.91 -8.49 14.00
C ILE A 512 -7.89 -7.48 13.40
N VAL A 513 -7.93 -7.36 12.08
CA VAL A 513 -8.87 -6.49 11.37
C VAL A 513 -10.32 -6.88 11.66
N GLU A 514 -10.65 -8.17 11.63
CA GLU A 514 -12.00 -8.68 11.91
C GLU A 514 -12.41 -8.46 13.37
N LYS A 515 -11.50 -8.70 14.34
CA LYS A 515 -11.77 -8.43 15.77
C LYS A 515 -12.06 -6.94 16.01
N LEU A 516 -11.23 -6.06 15.45
CA LEU A 516 -11.44 -4.62 15.54
C LEU A 516 -12.75 -4.18 14.87
N ALA A 517 -12.99 -4.66 13.66
CA ALA A 517 -14.20 -4.32 12.91
C ALA A 517 -15.47 -4.79 13.64
N LYS A 518 -15.43 -6.00 14.22
CA LYS A 518 -16.52 -6.53 15.04
C LYS A 518 -16.75 -5.66 16.27
N TYR A 519 -15.68 -5.31 16.98
CA TYR A 519 -15.78 -4.44 18.15
C TYR A 519 -16.44 -3.10 17.80
N PHE A 520 -15.99 -2.42 16.76
CA PHE A 520 -16.57 -1.16 16.31
C PHE A 520 -18.03 -1.30 15.86
N HIS A 521 -18.33 -2.39 15.13
CA HIS A 521 -19.70 -2.67 14.72
C HIS A 521 -20.63 -2.90 15.92
N ASP A 522 -20.20 -3.68 16.91
CA ASP A 522 -20.99 -3.98 18.09
C ASP A 522 -21.26 -2.70 18.91
N ARG A 523 -20.26 -1.86 19.10
CA ARG A 523 -20.41 -0.54 19.74
C ARG A 523 -21.37 0.39 18.98
N LEU A 524 -21.33 0.33 17.66
CA LEU A 524 -22.17 1.17 16.80
C LEU A 524 -23.61 0.68 16.74
N VAL A 525 -23.83 -0.63 16.55
CA VAL A 525 -25.14 -1.19 16.15
C VAL A 525 -25.78 -2.03 17.25
N THR A 526 -25.01 -2.90 17.91
CA THR A 526 -25.54 -3.96 18.79
C THR A 526 -25.75 -3.47 20.22
N GLU A 527 -24.79 -2.75 20.76
CA GLU A 527 -24.83 -2.26 22.14
C GLU A 527 -25.76 -1.05 22.33
N SER A 528 -25.88 -0.52 23.56
CA SER A 528 -26.65 0.67 23.85
C SER A 528 -26.17 1.86 23.04
N PHE A 529 -27.09 2.74 22.66
CA PHE A 529 -26.78 3.92 21.85
C PHE A 529 -25.78 4.84 22.54
N VAL A 530 -24.74 5.20 21.80
CA VAL A 530 -23.70 6.15 22.22
C VAL A 530 -23.61 7.25 21.18
N GLU A 531 -23.52 8.49 21.63
CA GLU A 531 -23.41 9.68 20.77
C GLU A 531 -22.15 9.69 19.90
N ASP A 532 -21.06 9.08 20.40
CA ASP A 532 -19.77 9.03 19.73
C ASP A 532 -19.11 7.65 19.92
N PRO A 533 -19.53 6.63 19.14
CA PRO A 533 -18.95 5.30 19.23
C PRO A 533 -17.50 5.32 18.72
N PRO A 534 -16.57 4.57 19.36
CA PRO A 534 -15.17 4.57 18.95
C PRO A 534 -15.02 3.92 17.56
N MET A 535 -14.18 4.54 16.69
CA MET A 535 -13.76 4.03 15.37
C MET A 535 -12.26 4.22 15.15
N VAL A 536 -11.56 4.77 16.13
CA VAL A 536 -10.12 4.98 16.15
C VAL A 536 -9.54 4.17 17.30
N PHE A 537 -8.38 3.59 17.13
CA PHE A 537 -7.67 2.89 18.19
C PHE A 537 -6.25 3.41 18.36
N VAL A 538 -5.77 3.32 19.60
CA VAL A 538 -4.39 3.65 19.98
C VAL A 538 -3.66 2.34 20.31
N VAL A 539 -2.49 2.13 19.75
CA VAL A 539 -1.65 0.97 20.07
C VAL A 539 -1.00 1.22 21.42
N ASP A 540 -1.51 0.55 22.46
CA ASP A 540 -1.02 0.69 23.81
C ASP A 540 0.11 -0.29 24.15
N SER A 541 0.76 -0.12 25.31
CA SER A 541 1.90 -0.92 25.75
C SER A 541 1.56 -2.38 26.10
N ALA A 542 0.27 -2.71 26.29
CA ALA A 542 -0.17 -4.06 26.63
C ALA A 542 -0.20 -5.01 25.42
N ILE A 543 0.04 -4.50 24.22
CA ILE A 543 0.04 -5.28 22.98
C ILE A 543 1.34 -6.09 22.86
N SER A 544 1.21 -7.37 22.50
CA SER A 544 2.35 -8.24 22.24
C SER A 544 3.11 -7.82 20.96
N SER A 545 4.38 -8.20 20.86
CA SER A 545 5.18 -7.97 19.65
C SER A 545 4.59 -8.65 18.42
N ALA A 546 3.98 -9.82 18.58
CA ALA A 546 3.32 -10.54 17.50
C ALA A 546 2.13 -9.77 16.91
N VAL A 547 1.31 -9.14 17.75
CA VAL A 547 0.21 -8.27 17.30
C VAL A 547 0.76 -6.99 16.64
N GLU A 548 1.82 -6.39 17.20
CA GLU A 548 2.45 -5.20 16.61
C GLU A 548 3.00 -5.49 15.22
N GLU A 549 3.62 -6.68 15.00
CA GLU A 549 4.10 -7.08 13.68
C GLU A 549 2.96 -7.25 12.67
N SER A 550 1.85 -7.84 13.09
CA SER A 550 0.67 -7.93 12.22
C SER A 550 0.06 -6.56 11.89
N LEU A 551 0.13 -5.59 12.81
CA LEU A 551 -0.27 -4.22 12.53
C LEU A 551 0.69 -3.51 11.56
N ARG A 552 2.00 -3.79 11.63
CA ARG A 552 2.98 -3.31 10.64
C ARG A 552 2.62 -3.80 9.24
N LEU A 553 2.30 -5.09 9.10
CA LEU A 553 1.81 -5.66 7.84
C LEU A 553 0.49 -5.04 7.41
N ALA A 554 -0.45 -4.83 8.32
CA ALA A 554 -1.72 -4.15 8.03
C ALA A 554 -1.50 -2.73 7.48
N LEU A 555 -0.56 -1.97 8.07
CA LEU A 555 -0.21 -0.62 7.62
C LEU A 555 0.47 -0.64 6.25
N ASN A 556 1.42 -1.56 6.03
CA ASN A 556 2.11 -1.73 4.74
C ASN A 556 1.16 -2.07 3.59
N HIS A 557 0.06 -2.76 3.88
CA HIS A 557 -0.96 -3.10 2.90
C HIS A 557 -2.12 -2.11 2.86
N GLY A 558 -2.15 -1.12 3.76
CA GLY A 558 -3.17 -0.09 3.82
C GLY A 558 -4.48 -0.54 4.48
N ALA A 559 -4.50 -1.65 5.24
CA ALA A 559 -5.68 -2.09 5.98
C ALA A 559 -5.98 -1.20 7.19
N ILE A 560 -4.96 -0.55 7.73
CA ILE A 560 -5.07 0.49 8.75
C ILE A 560 -4.38 1.78 8.27
N ILE A 561 -4.89 2.90 8.72
CA ILE A 561 -4.38 4.24 8.39
C ILE A 561 -3.94 4.93 9.67
N CYS A 562 -2.71 5.43 9.69
CA CYS A 562 -2.17 6.20 10.80
C CYS A 562 -2.53 7.69 10.66
N TYR A 563 -2.92 8.32 11.75
CA TYR A 563 -3.20 9.77 11.78
C TYR A 563 -1.95 10.62 11.95
N GLN A 564 -0.92 10.08 12.57
CA GLN A 564 0.34 10.77 12.73
C GLN A 564 1.26 10.49 11.53
N GLY A 565 2.05 11.47 11.15
CA GLY A 565 3.11 11.29 10.16
C GLY A 565 4.14 10.25 10.61
N PRO A 566 4.98 9.76 9.68
CA PRO A 566 6.08 8.87 9.98
C PRO A 566 7.15 9.57 10.84
N ASP A 567 8.06 8.78 11.35
CA ASP A 567 9.24 9.26 12.06
C ASP A 567 10.23 9.94 11.11
N LYS A 568 11.20 10.65 11.64
CA LYS A 568 12.25 11.32 10.83
C LYS A 568 13.07 10.35 9.97
N SER A 569 13.04 9.08 10.32
CA SER A 569 13.66 7.97 9.59
C SER A 569 12.99 7.63 8.26
N GLY A 570 11.81 8.18 7.98
CA GLY A 570 11.07 7.90 6.75
C GLY A 570 10.08 6.75 6.85
N GLY A 571 9.73 6.28 8.05
CA GLY A 571 8.76 5.22 8.28
C GLY A 571 8.26 5.22 9.71
N TYR A 572 7.69 4.10 10.16
CA TYR A 572 7.24 3.92 11.53
C TYR A 572 8.11 2.87 12.22
N ASP A 573 8.99 3.32 13.11
CA ASP A 573 9.84 2.43 13.92
C ASP A 573 9.01 1.70 14.98
N SER A 574 8.16 2.42 15.72
CA SER A 574 7.19 1.84 16.65
C SER A 574 5.78 2.34 16.33
N LEU A 575 4.82 1.43 16.44
CA LEU A 575 3.40 1.78 16.33
C LEU A 575 2.79 2.18 17.68
N ARG A 576 3.49 1.96 18.79
CA ARG A 576 3.00 2.22 20.14
C ARG A 576 2.76 3.72 20.37
N GLY A 577 1.65 4.04 21.02
CA GLY A 577 1.20 5.42 21.27
C GLY A 577 0.57 6.12 20.07
N ARG A 578 0.59 5.49 18.88
CA ARG A 578 0.02 6.08 17.67
C ARG A 578 -1.45 5.73 17.49
N LYS A 579 -2.16 6.61 16.78
CA LYS A 579 -3.60 6.52 16.50
C LYS A 579 -3.84 6.00 15.11
N PHE A 580 -4.71 5.00 15.00
CA PHE A 580 -5.07 4.34 13.76
C PHE A 580 -6.57 4.18 13.61
N ARG A 581 -7.02 4.04 12.37
CA ARG A 581 -8.35 3.55 12.02
C ARG A 581 -8.25 2.44 10.98
N LEU A 582 -9.33 1.68 10.82
CA LEU A 582 -9.46 0.79 9.67
C LEU A 582 -9.61 1.61 8.39
N ALA A 583 -9.08 1.08 7.28
CA ALA A 583 -9.26 1.66 5.97
C ALA A 583 -10.75 1.75 5.60
N PHE A 584 -11.19 2.86 5.04
CA PHE A 584 -12.59 3.06 4.67
C PHE A 584 -13.04 2.13 3.53
N LEU A 585 -12.13 1.57 2.76
CA LEU A 585 -12.44 0.50 1.80
C LEU A 585 -13.08 -0.73 2.49
N LEU A 586 -12.68 -1.01 3.73
CA LEU A 586 -13.22 -2.11 4.54
C LEU A 586 -14.58 -1.78 5.17
N ALA A 587 -14.99 -0.51 5.16
CA ALA A 587 -16.16 -0.04 5.88
C ALA A 587 -17.44 -0.78 5.47
N GLN A 588 -17.64 -1.02 4.17
CA GLN A 588 -18.83 -1.73 3.71
C GLN A 588 -18.82 -3.23 4.09
N GLN A 589 -17.66 -3.89 4.03
CA GLN A 589 -17.52 -5.31 4.37
C GLN A 589 -17.91 -5.56 5.83
N PHE A 590 -17.48 -4.67 6.71
CA PHE A 590 -17.69 -4.79 8.15
C PHE A 590 -18.84 -3.93 8.67
N LYS A 591 -19.60 -3.30 7.79
CA LYS A 591 -20.74 -2.43 8.13
C LYS A 591 -20.32 -1.34 9.12
N LEU A 592 -19.31 -0.56 8.76
CA LEU A 592 -18.77 0.56 9.52
C LEU A 592 -19.02 1.87 8.78
N PRO A 593 -19.15 3.02 9.47
CA PRO A 593 -19.30 4.31 8.84
C PRO A 593 -17.96 4.81 8.29
N ILE A 594 -18.05 5.66 7.26
CA ILE A 594 -16.89 6.37 6.70
C ILE A 594 -16.71 7.68 7.48
N ARG A 595 -16.24 7.60 8.73
CA ARG A 595 -16.01 8.78 9.58
C ARG A 595 -14.92 8.56 10.61
N LYS A 596 -14.35 9.66 11.09
CA LYS A 596 -13.54 9.71 12.30
C LYS A 596 -14.46 9.73 13.51
N SER A 597 -14.01 9.25 14.65
CA SER A 597 -14.72 9.36 15.92
C SER A 597 -13.78 9.09 17.10
N LYS A 598 -14.33 8.89 18.28
CA LYS A 598 -13.60 8.67 19.53
C LYS A 598 -12.59 7.52 19.43
N GLU A 599 -11.50 7.65 20.16
CA GLU A 599 -10.44 6.66 20.28
C GLU A 599 -10.65 5.68 21.44
N ILE A 600 -10.08 4.48 21.29
CA ILE A 600 -10.04 3.42 22.31
C ILE A 600 -8.64 2.78 22.32
N SER A 601 -8.21 2.19 23.45
CA SER A 601 -6.99 1.39 23.46
C SER A 601 -7.18 0.09 22.67
N LEU A 602 -6.16 -0.32 21.92
CA LEU A 602 -6.20 -1.53 21.11
C LEU A 602 -6.42 -2.79 21.96
N SER A 603 -5.73 -2.88 23.11
CA SER A 603 -5.90 -4.00 24.05
C SER A 603 -7.35 -4.15 24.50
N THR A 604 -8.05 -3.04 24.81
CA THR A 604 -9.47 -3.08 25.16
C THR A 604 -10.32 -3.57 24.01
N ALA A 605 -10.05 -3.12 22.79
CA ALA A 605 -10.83 -3.54 21.61
C ALA A 605 -10.63 -5.04 21.29
N LEU A 606 -9.42 -5.58 21.45
CA LEU A 606 -9.13 -6.98 21.19
C LEU A 606 -9.63 -7.93 22.29
N ASN A 607 -9.61 -7.49 23.55
CA ASN A 607 -9.99 -8.33 24.71
C ASN A 607 -11.51 -8.34 24.99
N SER A 608 -12.28 -7.41 24.44
CA SER A 608 -13.73 -7.33 24.68
C SER A 608 -14.52 -8.55 24.21
N GLY A 609 -13.98 -9.36 23.29
CA GLY A 609 -14.58 -10.61 22.86
C GLY A 609 -14.42 -11.78 23.85
N VAL A 610 -13.48 -11.68 24.81
CA VAL A 610 -13.21 -12.75 25.78
C VAL A 610 -14.17 -12.65 26.99
N LEU A 611 -14.67 -11.47 27.29
CA LEU A 611 -15.57 -11.23 28.42
C LEU A 611 -17.05 -11.52 28.15
N ALA A 612 -17.42 -11.88 26.91
CA ALA A 612 -18.80 -12.11 26.51
C ALA A 612 -19.20 -13.60 26.47
N GLN A 613 -18.44 -14.52 27.09
CA GLN A 613 -18.92 -15.84 27.41
C GLN A 613 -19.47 -15.83 28.84
N PRO A 614 -20.81 -15.82 29.07
CA PRO A 614 -21.35 -16.03 30.40
C PRO A 614 -21.21 -17.51 30.76
N GLY A 615 -20.41 -17.77 31.77
CA GLY A 615 -20.59 -18.91 32.64
C GLY A 615 -20.18 -20.28 32.13
N LEU A 616 -18.90 -20.59 32.21
CA LEU A 616 -18.42 -21.92 32.59
C LEU A 616 -17.47 -21.74 33.78
N SER A 617 -18.00 -21.20 34.88
CA SER A 617 -17.42 -21.36 36.20
C SER A 617 -18.17 -22.48 36.90
N GLU A 618 -17.38 -23.39 37.47
CA GLU A 618 -17.78 -24.40 38.44
C GLU A 618 -18.49 -25.63 37.92
N MET A 619 -17.73 -26.55 37.33
CA MET A 619 -17.89 -27.95 37.64
C MET A 619 -16.63 -28.42 38.36
N SER A 620 -16.76 -28.52 39.67
CA SER A 620 -15.83 -29.15 40.59
C SER A 620 -15.51 -30.57 40.15
N VAL A 621 -14.23 -30.84 39.96
CA VAL A 621 -13.71 -32.19 39.74
C VAL A 621 -13.77 -32.95 41.08
N PRO A 622 -14.45 -34.10 41.19
CA PRO A 622 -14.25 -34.96 42.34
C PRO A 622 -12.92 -35.71 42.16
N SER A 623 -12.08 -35.59 43.16
CA SER A 623 -10.90 -36.43 43.34
C SER A 623 -11.31 -37.93 43.42
N ALA A 624 -10.80 -38.77 42.54
CA ALA A 624 -10.89 -40.22 42.64
C ALA A 624 -9.49 -40.80 42.71
N ASN A 625 -9.31 -41.53 43.79
CA ASN A 625 -8.15 -42.28 44.21
C ASN A 625 -7.67 -43.35 43.20
N ASN A 626 -6.40 -43.62 43.33
CA ASN A 626 -5.61 -44.76 42.86
C ASN A 626 -6.36 -46.11 42.82
N SER A 627 -6.20 -46.82 41.69
CA SER A 627 -5.88 -48.25 41.74
C SER A 627 -5.29 -48.70 40.42
N ALA A 628 -4.09 -49.25 40.53
CA ALA A 628 -3.35 -49.92 39.49
C ALA A 628 -4.00 -51.22 39.06
N THR A 629 -4.06 -51.50 37.77
CA THR A 629 -4.08 -52.87 37.26
C THR A 629 -3.34 -52.94 35.92
N LYS A 630 -2.25 -53.71 35.93
CA LYS A 630 -1.52 -54.22 34.76
C LYS A 630 -2.39 -55.23 34.01
N VAL A 631 -2.44 -55.19 32.68
CA VAL A 631 -2.54 -56.39 31.83
C VAL A 631 -1.96 -56.10 30.43
N ASN A 632 -0.93 -56.82 30.14
CA ASN A 632 -0.33 -57.44 28.95
C ASN A 632 -0.66 -57.03 27.52
N ALA A 633 0.44 -57.01 26.80
CA ALA A 633 0.63 -56.95 25.34
C ALA A 633 0.11 -58.20 24.61
N THR A 634 -0.35 -58.01 23.36
CA THR A 634 -0.13 -58.95 22.23
C THR A 634 -0.26 -58.23 20.90
N THR A 635 0.81 -58.20 20.18
CA THR A 635 1.16 -58.52 18.79
C THR A 635 0.17 -58.18 17.64
N GLY A 636 0.67 -57.37 16.69
CA GLY A 636 0.76 -57.74 15.26
C GLY A 636 -0.27 -57.09 14.36
N ASP A 637 0.10 -56.14 13.50
CA ASP A 637 0.28 -56.38 12.09
C ASP A 637 0.76 -55.12 11.35
N LYS A 638 1.55 -55.32 10.29
CA LYS A 638 2.27 -54.36 9.49
C LYS A 638 1.39 -53.79 8.34
N PRO A 639 1.86 -52.74 7.68
CA PRO A 639 1.09 -51.78 6.88
C PRO A 639 0.99 -52.18 5.41
N VAL A 640 -0.09 -51.71 4.78
CA VAL A 640 -0.24 -51.70 3.33
C VAL A 640 0.14 -50.31 2.82
N GLN A 641 1.15 -50.27 1.97
CA GLN A 641 1.46 -49.18 1.08
C GLN A 641 0.36 -49.07 0.02
N ASP A 642 -0.14 -47.86 -0.20
CA ASP A 642 -0.74 -47.54 -1.49
C ASP A 642 -0.13 -46.26 -2.07
N THR A 643 0.28 -46.45 -3.30
CA THR A 643 1.02 -45.60 -4.19
C THR A 643 0.13 -44.51 -4.78
N PHE A 644 0.71 -43.33 -4.89
CA PHE A 644 0.18 -42.22 -5.69
C PHE A 644 0.37 -42.41 -7.18
N PRO A 645 -0.46 -41.78 -8.02
CA PRO A 645 0.06 -41.11 -9.19
C PRO A 645 -0.38 -39.65 -9.31
N TRP A 646 0.61 -38.84 -9.66
CA TRP A 646 0.61 -37.47 -10.26
C TRP A 646 0.22 -36.30 -9.39
#